data_88e697f5a41e295672348f74e596da95
#
_entry.id   88e697f5a41e295672348f74e596da95
#
_cell.length_a   1.000
_cell.length_b   1.000
_cell.length_c   1.000
_cell.angle_alpha   90.00
_cell.angle_beta   90.00
_cell.angle_gamma   90.00
#
_symmetry.space_group_name_H-M   'P 1'
#
loop_
_entity.id
_entity.type
_entity.pdbx_description
1 polymer ?
#
loop_
_entity_poly.entity_id
_entity_poly.type
_entity_poly.pdbx_seq_one_letter_code
_entity_poly.pdbx_strand_id
1 'polypeptide(L)'
;MPRKIKQYTNPFLKAKEPLDTPASQKLPNLENAVALHQKGQLGQAEAIYRQLLGIDPTNADALHLLGVIAHQTGNYKSAVDMISHAIQINPHAVIYYSNFGNALQELKELDAAVASYDKAIALKPDYADAYYYRGNALQELKQLDATVASYDKAIALNPDYADAYYNRGNALKGLKQLEAAVASYDKAIALKPDDADAYYNRGNALKELKQFDVAVDSYDKAIALKPDYADAYSNRGNALQELKQLDAAVASYDKAIALRPEYAEAYSNRGNALKELKQLDVAVASYDKAIALKPDFAHAYYNRGNALLELKQLDAAVASYDKAIALKPDYAEAYSNRGNALKELKQLDAAVASYDKAIALQPDYAQAYNNLGAILQEMGRLGEAEFSYRRAIEIEPDLAGAHSNLGTGLKELLRYAEAIKFTTKAIQINPKLAEAQQAHSAMLAYVSDFSDVVKHSNEAVALSSDNPKIWASRLFCYIYHPDLSAKEINAEHVRWGTRFPTLDTDIFDLHDRSPSRRLRVGYVSPDFRGHSCRFFFEPLFSQHDHARFELFAYSNVLNEDEHTQRFKTYFDEWRDILGASDQEVVEMVRRDRIDILVDACGHMQNNRLGVFTHKPAPIQLTWEGYSWTTGLKQMDYVLFDPYMAPPGTLAIEEIIRLPKTRTVFRPGERAVNEPVKSLPALKTGNITFGYSGRTERLNYKVFNAWGKILERLPTAQLVLDYKMFSDAPTQAYYRDFLGQYGIDMSRVTMRNSLNIFEGLGDIDILLDSFPHNGGTMIFDALWMGVPALTLASRPPVGRIGASVMTNIGLSDWVAKDEYEYVDKAESFAKNVEELARLRANMRERMKASPLMDEAGFARDVESAFKDMWHRWCSGAKLSYKVNDFDAIKKLN
;
A
#
# COMPACT_ATOMS: atom_id res chain seq x y z
N MET A 1 7.19 -18.81 -45.67
CA MET A 1 7.36 -18.48 -47.09
C MET A 1 8.54 -19.26 -47.65
N PRO A 2 8.49 -19.90 -48.79
CA PRO A 2 9.61 -20.68 -49.31
C PRO A 2 10.76 -19.72 -49.68
N ARG A 3 11.93 -19.89 -49.04
CA ARG A 3 13.15 -19.18 -49.35
C ARG A 3 13.54 -19.40 -50.82
N LYS A 4 13.76 -18.34 -51.55
CA LYS A 4 14.35 -18.41 -52.91
C LYS A 4 15.72 -19.05 -52.80
N ILE A 5 15.84 -20.27 -53.37
CA ILE A 5 17.11 -20.99 -53.45
C ILE A 5 18.05 -20.19 -54.35
N LYS A 6 19.21 -19.78 -53.83
CA LYS A 6 20.27 -19.13 -54.61
C LYS A 6 20.64 -20.05 -55.77
N GLN A 7 20.72 -19.51 -56.99
CA GLN A 7 21.19 -20.23 -58.17
C GLN A 7 22.59 -20.79 -57.95
N TYR A 8 22.70 -22.09 -57.94
CA TYR A 8 23.96 -22.80 -57.80
C TYR A 8 24.76 -22.59 -59.09
N THR A 9 25.78 -21.74 -59.09
CA THR A 9 26.82 -21.68 -60.10
C THR A 9 27.91 -22.64 -59.71
N ASN A 10 28.12 -23.67 -60.51
CA ASN A 10 29.28 -24.59 -60.43
C ASN A 10 30.56 -23.87 -60.86
N PRO A 11 31.55 -23.57 -60.01
CA PRO A 11 32.74 -22.77 -60.35
C PRO A 11 33.73 -23.50 -61.27
N PHE A 12 33.52 -24.76 -61.64
CA PHE A 12 34.46 -25.58 -62.30
C PHE A 12 34.20 -25.81 -63.80
N LEU A 13 33.10 -25.23 -64.33
CA LEU A 13 32.80 -25.34 -65.79
C LEU A 13 32.97 -23.96 -66.51
N LYS A 14 34.21 -23.58 -66.90
CA LYS A 14 34.44 -22.54 -67.89
C LYS A 14 34.12 -23.09 -69.23
N ALA A 15 33.08 -22.62 -69.93
CA ALA A 15 32.74 -22.97 -71.30
C ALA A 15 33.85 -22.56 -72.28
N LYS A 16 34.31 -23.48 -73.07
CA LYS A 16 35.01 -23.15 -74.34
C LYS A 16 33.95 -22.89 -75.42
N GLU A 17 34.15 -21.82 -76.22
CA GLU A 17 33.26 -21.51 -77.38
C GLU A 17 33.17 -22.64 -78.38
N PRO A 18 31.94 -22.97 -78.91
CA PRO A 18 31.76 -24.04 -79.88
C PRO A 18 32.09 -23.65 -81.27
N LEU A 19 32.83 -24.48 -82.00
CA LEU A 19 33.01 -24.50 -83.46
C LEU A 19 31.76 -25.06 -84.10
N ASP A 20 31.18 -24.38 -85.08
CA ASP A 20 29.99 -24.78 -85.85
C ASP A 20 30.27 -26.04 -86.72
N THR A 21 29.38 -27.10 -86.53
CA THR A 21 29.20 -28.15 -87.50
C THR A 21 27.76 -28.68 -87.54
N PRO A 22 27.24 -29.22 -88.62
CA PRO A 22 25.79 -29.29 -88.91
C PRO A 22 25.07 -30.47 -88.32
N ALA A 23 23.72 -30.37 -88.21
CA ALA A 23 22.73 -31.22 -87.62
C ALA A 23 22.89 -32.73 -87.91
N SER A 24 23.49 -33.46 -86.97
CA SER A 24 23.27 -34.89 -86.66
C SER A 24 22.85 -34.99 -85.25
N GLN A 25 21.95 -35.97 -84.88
CA GLN A 25 21.41 -36.19 -83.57
C GLN A 25 22.46 -35.92 -82.50
N LYS A 26 22.30 -34.75 -81.77
CA LYS A 26 23.22 -34.42 -80.68
C LYS A 26 23.06 -35.50 -79.61
N LEU A 27 24.10 -36.32 -79.45
CA LEU A 27 24.23 -37.16 -78.25
C LEU A 27 23.93 -36.38 -77.00
N PRO A 28 23.25 -36.90 -76.02
CA PRO A 28 22.97 -36.23 -74.74
C PRO A 28 24.29 -35.78 -74.14
N ASN A 29 24.45 -34.45 -73.99
CA ASN A 29 25.65 -33.86 -73.44
C ASN A 29 25.37 -33.34 -72.01
N LEU A 30 26.23 -33.72 -71.05
CA LEU A 30 26.13 -33.29 -69.69
C LEU A 30 26.17 -31.75 -69.54
N GLU A 31 27.03 -31.04 -70.29
CA GLU A 31 27.16 -29.58 -70.25
C GLU A 31 25.84 -28.88 -70.67
N ASN A 32 25.16 -29.43 -71.72
CA ASN A 32 23.86 -28.90 -72.12
C ASN A 32 22.78 -29.13 -71.03
N ALA A 33 22.77 -30.29 -70.37
CA ALA A 33 21.85 -30.56 -69.28
C ALA A 33 22.11 -29.64 -68.08
N VAL A 34 23.38 -29.38 -67.73
CA VAL A 34 23.79 -28.43 -66.67
C VAL A 34 23.36 -27.00 -67.05
N ALA A 35 23.54 -26.57 -68.30
CA ALA A 35 23.10 -25.25 -68.73
C ALA A 35 21.56 -25.04 -68.63
N LEU A 36 20.78 -26.10 -68.93
CA LEU A 36 19.32 -26.10 -68.78
C LEU A 36 18.94 -26.09 -67.32
N HIS A 37 19.62 -26.86 -66.49
CA HIS A 37 19.41 -26.90 -65.03
C HIS A 37 19.66 -25.50 -64.41
N GLN A 38 20.75 -24.84 -64.75
CA GLN A 38 21.08 -23.48 -64.30
C GLN A 38 20.04 -22.43 -64.75
N LYS A 39 19.39 -22.63 -65.91
CA LYS A 39 18.29 -21.80 -66.41
C LYS A 39 16.92 -22.12 -65.73
N GLY A 40 16.87 -23.08 -64.83
CA GLY A 40 15.65 -23.49 -64.16
C GLY A 40 14.73 -24.41 -64.98
N GLN A 41 15.21 -24.87 -66.10
CA GLN A 41 14.49 -25.78 -67.05
C GLN A 41 14.64 -27.24 -66.56
N LEU A 42 14.19 -27.53 -65.34
CA LEU A 42 14.48 -28.76 -64.57
C LEU A 42 14.00 -30.00 -65.35
N GLY A 43 12.79 -30.00 -65.91
CA GLY A 43 12.26 -31.16 -66.65
C GLY A 43 13.06 -31.51 -67.88
N GLN A 44 13.61 -30.55 -68.62
CA GLN A 44 14.47 -30.76 -69.78
C GLN A 44 15.84 -31.28 -69.36
N ALA A 45 16.42 -30.75 -68.34
CA ALA A 45 17.67 -31.19 -67.71
C ALA A 45 17.55 -32.64 -67.23
N GLU A 46 16.48 -32.96 -66.53
CA GLU A 46 16.15 -34.31 -65.99
C GLU A 46 16.10 -35.32 -67.13
N ALA A 47 15.40 -35.00 -68.24
CA ALA A 47 15.30 -35.92 -69.40
C ALA A 47 16.67 -36.25 -70.00
N ILE A 48 17.55 -35.26 -70.06
CA ILE A 48 18.92 -35.48 -70.60
C ILE A 48 19.78 -36.27 -69.58
N TYR A 49 19.69 -35.97 -68.27
CA TYR A 49 20.38 -36.78 -67.23
C TYR A 49 19.94 -38.22 -67.25
N ARG A 50 18.65 -38.52 -67.41
CA ARG A 50 18.14 -39.88 -67.58
C ARG A 50 18.59 -40.55 -68.87
N GLN A 51 18.70 -39.87 -69.98
CA GLN A 51 19.26 -40.38 -71.20
C GLN A 51 20.76 -40.72 -71.09
N LEU A 52 21.53 -39.84 -70.44
CA LEU A 52 22.95 -40.09 -70.12
C LEU A 52 23.10 -41.34 -69.25
N LEU A 53 22.27 -41.53 -68.23
CA LEU A 53 22.26 -42.73 -67.36
C LEU A 53 21.79 -44.00 -68.06
N GLY A 54 20.94 -43.86 -69.12
CA GLY A 54 20.57 -44.97 -70.02
C GLY A 54 21.77 -45.43 -70.92
N ILE A 55 22.72 -44.56 -71.20
CA ILE A 55 23.89 -44.87 -71.99
C ILE A 55 25.03 -45.36 -71.05
N ASP A 56 25.28 -44.63 -69.96
CA ASP A 56 26.26 -44.95 -68.96
C ASP A 56 25.64 -44.89 -67.51
N PRO A 57 25.16 -46.06 -66.98
CA PRO A 57 24.61 -46.13 -65.62
C PRO A 57 25.56 -45.73 -64.53
N THR A 58 26.87 -45.67 -64.80
CA THR A 58 27.89 -45.28 -63.82
C THR A 58 28.33 -43.83 -63.94
N ASN A 59 27.59 -43.00 -64.67
CA ASN A 59 27.85 -41.60 -64.77
C ASN A 59 27.45 -40.89 -63.40
N ALA A 60 28.41 -40.74 -62.53
CA ALA A 60 28.26 -40.21 -61.20
C ALA A 60 27.71 -38.76 -61.21
N ASP A 61 28.17 -37.93 -62.11
CA ASP A 61 27.71 -36.50 -62.23
C ASP A 61 26.24 -36.44 -62.68
N ALA A 62 25.82 -37.28 -63.62
CA ALA A 62 24.42 -37.32 -64.04
C ALA A 62 23.50 -37.82 -62.88
N LEU A 63 23.90 -38.87 -62.16
CA LEU A 63 23.19 -39.34 -60.92
C LEU A 63 23.10 -38.26 -59.85
N HIS A 64 24.24 -37.57 -59.59
CA HIS A 64 24.28 -36.53 -58.60
C HIS A 64 23.35 -35.34 -58.96
N LEU A 65 23.45 -34.86 -60.24
CA LEU A 65 22.65 -33.71 -60.69
C LEU A 65 21.16 -34.06 -60.83
N LEU A 66 20.82 -35.32 -61.10
CA LEU A 66 19.45 -35.81 -61.06
C LEU A 66 18.95 -35.84 -59.63
N GLY A 67 19.79 -36.23 -58.66
CA GLY A 67 19.46 -36.13 -57.20
C GLY A 67 19.31 -34.69 -56.77
N VAL A 68 20.09 -33.76 -57.31
CA VAL A 68 19.91 -32.31 -57.02
C VAL A 68 18.54 -31.78 -57.50
N ILE A 69 18.09 -32.22 -58.71
CA ILE A 69 16.75 -31.92 -59.21
C ILE A 69 15.69 -32.52 -58.27
N ALA A 70 15.85 -33.77 -57.87
CA ALA A 70 14.94 -34.41 -56.91
C ALA A 70 14.85 -33.63 -55.59
N HIS A 71 15.96 -33.10 -55.06
CA HIS A 71 16.01 -32.23 -53.90
C HIS A 71 15.26 -30.91 -54.17
N GLN A 72 15.52 -30.25 -55.29
CA GLN A 72 14.87 -28.96 -55.65
C GLN A 72 13.35 -29.12 -55.83
N THR A 73 12.88 -30.27 -56.24
CA THR A 73 11.46 -30.61 -56.44
C THR A 73 10.79 -31.19 -55.22
N GLY A 74 11.49 -31.25 -54.05
CA GLY A 74 10.96 -31.75 -52.80
C GLY A 74 10.96 -33.26 -52.63
N ASN A 75 11.53 -34.02 -53.59
CA ASN A 75 11.62 -35.49 -53.47
C ASN A 75 12.95 -35.87 -52.79
N TYR A 76 13.06 -35.54 -51.48
CA TYR A 76 14.28 -35.69 -50.70
C TYR A 76 14.76 -37.13 -50.57
N LYS A 77 13.84 -38.11 -50.50
CA LYS A 77 14.20 -39.52 -50.43
C LYS A 77 14.91 -39.97 -51.71
N SER A 78 14.33 -39.65 -52.88
CA SER A 78 14.97 -39.96 -54.16
C SER A 78 16.30 -39.21 -54.31
N ALA A 79 16.41 -37.99 -53.81
CA ALA A 79 17.67 -37.24 -53.82
C ALA A 79 18.77 -37.98 -53.04
N VAL A 80 18.46 -38.44 -51.82
CA VAL A 80 19.35 -39.25 -50.95
C VAL A 80 19.79 -40.53 -51.68
N ASP A 81 18.85 -41.27 -52.30
CA ASP A 81 19.14 -42.52 -52.97
C ASP A 81 20.09 -42.28 -54.20
N MET A 82 19.80 -41.31 -55.00
CA MET A 82 20.59 -41.03 -56.23
C MET A 82 21.97 -40.44 -55.89
N ILE A 83 22.05 -39.48 -54.94
CA ILE A 83 23.34 -38.88 -54.56
C ILE A 83 24.19 -39.90 -53.82
N SER A 84 23.61 -40.77 -52.96
CA SER A 84 24.34 -41.86 -52.30
C SER A 84 24.95 -42.79 -53.32
N HIS A 85 24.22 -43.16 -54.42
CA HIS A 85 24.75 -44.00 -55.47
C HIS A 85 25.86 -43.26 -56.28
N ALA A 86 25.71 -41.94 -56.55
CA ALA A 86 26.77 -41.15 -57.12
C ALA A 86 28.06 -41.12 -56.27
N ILE A 87 27.92 -41.04 -54.95
CA ILE A 87 29.04 -41.10 -54.01
C ILE A 87 29.74 -42.49 -54.01
N GLN A 88 29.01 -43.59 -54.17
CA GLN A 88 29.60 -44.93 -54.27
C GLN A 88 30.45 -45.07 -55.51
N ILE A 89 30.05 -44.41 -56.63
CA ILE A 89 30.82 -44.41 -57.92
C ILE A 89 32.03 -43.49 -57.81
N ASN A 90 31.85 -42.27 -57.29
CA ASN A 90 32.94 -41.29 -57.15
C ASN A 90 32.99 -40.71 -55.69
N PRO A 91 33.73 -41.38 -54.79
CA PRO A 91 33.82 -40.98 -53.37
C PRO A 91 34.74 -39.76 -53.12
N HIS A 92 35.33 -39.15 -54.13
CA HIS A 92 36.20 -38.00 -54.01
C HIS A 92 35.53 -36.68 -54.45
N ALA A 93 34.29 -36.72 -54.89
CA ALA A 93 33.52 -35.53 -55.27
C ALA A 93 32.93 -34.79 -54.10
N VAL A 94 33.57 -33.74 -53.70
CA VAL A 94 33.21 -32.89 -52.54
C VAL A 94 31.75 -32.39 -52.55
N ILE A 95 31.31 -31.96 -53.76
CA ILE A 95 29.95 -31.40 -53.92
C ILE A 95 28.86 -32.44 -53.71
N TYR A 96 29.15 -33.75 -53.99
CA TYR A 96 28.16 -34.81 -53.76
C TYR A 96 27.85 -34.94 -52.23
N TYR A 97 28.86 -34.92 -51.40
CA TYR A 97 28.67 -35.00 -49.93
C TYR A 97 27.94 -33.76 -49.38
N SER A 98 28.26 -32.54 -49.90
CA SER A 98 27.54 -31.33 -49.51
C SER A 98 26.05 -31.41 -49.89
N ASN A 99 25.69 -31.79 -51.10
CA ASN A 99 24.31 -31.91 -51.53
C ASN A 99 23.59 -33.14 -50.91
N PHE A 100 24.33 -34.22 -50.58
CA PHE A 100 23.80 -35.32 -49.81
C PHE A 100 23.41 -34.87 -48.38
N GLY A 101 24.25 -34.10 -47.73
CA GLY A 101 23.97 -33.50 -46.45
C GLY A 101 22.73 -32.60 -46.47
N ASN A 102 22.58 -31.75 -47.54
CA ASN A 102 21.40 -30.93 -47.71
C ASN A 102 20.11 -31.80 -47.83
N ALA A 103 20.14 -32.89 -48.60
CA ALA A 103 19.00 -33.77 -48.77
C ALA A 103 18.64 -34.51 -47.46
N LEU A 104 19.65 -34.96 -46.70
CA LEU A 104 19.48 -35.59 -45.36
C LEU A 104 18.90 -34.61 -44.34
N GLN A 105 19.34 -33.35 -44.37
CA GLN A 105 18.83 -32.31 -43.48
C GLN A 105 17.34 -32.07 -43.69
N GLU A 106 16.88 -32.02 -44.96
CA GLU A 106 15.44 -31.86 -45.24
C GLU A 106 14.63 -33.10 -44.80
N LEU A 107 15.22 -34.30 -44.81
CA LEU A 107 14.62 -35.50 -44.21
C LEU A 107 14.67 -35.56 -42.68
N LYS A 108 15.30 -34.55 -42.05
CA LYS A 108 15.56 -34.50 -40.60
C LYS A 108 16.51 -35.59 -40.08
N GLU A 109 17.28 -36.19 -40.95
CA GLU A 109 18.38 -37.11 -40.61
C GLU A 109 19.65 -36.31 -40.28
N LEU A 110 19.59 -35.52 -39.19
CA LEU A 110 20.56 -34.46 -38.94
C LEU A 110 21.98 -34.97 -38.60
N ASP A 111 22.11 -36.05 -37.87
CA ASP A 111 23.43 -36.65 -37.56
C ASP A 111 24.10 -37.16 -38.83
N ALA A 112 23.33 -37.82 -39.74
CA ALA A 112 23.85 -38.26 -41.04
C ALA A 112 24.22 -37.09 -41.96
N ALA A 113 23.45 -35.97 -41.88
CA ALA A 113 23.77 -34.74 -42.59
C ALA A 113 25.10 -34.15 -42.11
N VAL A 114 25.31 -34.03 -40.81
CA VAL A 114 26.59 -33.58 -40.19
C VAL A 114 27.74 -34.43 -40.65
N ALA A 115 27.59 -35.78 -40.58
CA ALA A 115 28.64 -36.72 -41.04
C ALA A 115 28.96 -36.55 -42.55
N SER A 116 27.97 -36.22 -43.35
CA SER A 116 28.16 -35.97 -44.76
C SER A 116 28.93 -34.66 -45.02
N TYR A 117 28.61 -33.57 -44.31
CA TYR A 117 29.36 -32.33 -44.37
C TYR A 117 30.80 -32.50 -43.88
N ASP A 118 31.01 -33.30 -42.80
CA ASP A 118 32.34 -33.64 -42.32
C ASP A 118 33.20 -34.35 -43.42
N LYS A 119 32.59 -35.21 -44.22
CA LYS A 119 33.26 -35.84 -45.38
C LYS A 119 33.58 -34.82 -46.46
N ALA A 120 32.64 -33.89 -46.77
CA ALA A 120 32.92 -32.81 -47.70
C ALA A 120 34.09 -31.93 -47.23
N ILE A 121 34.12 -31.57 -45.95
CA ILE A 121 35.18 -30.80 -45.34
C ILE A 121 36.52 -31.57 -45.34
N ALA A 122 36.51 -32.83 -45.04
CA ALA A 122 37.73 -33.66 -45.09
C ALA A 122 38.37 -33.75 -46.50
N LEU A 123 37.50 -33.78 -47.52
CA LEU A 123 37.96 -33.76 -48.93
C LEU A 123 38.41 -32.38 -49.40
N LYS A 124 37.80 -31.31 -48.86
CA LYS A 124 38.13 -29.92 -49.19
C LYS A 124 37.99 -29.04 -47.94
N PRO A 125 39.09 -28.84 -47.17
CA PRO A 125 39.08 -28.09 -45.92
C PRO A 125 38.83 -26.57 -46.09
N ASP A 126 38.92 -26.04 -47.28
CA ASP A 126 38.62 -24.63 -47.58
C ASP A 126 37.21 -24.41 -48.20
N TYR A 127 36.30 -25.36 -47.97
CA TYR A 127 34.93 -25.27 -48.49
C TYR A 127 33.96 -24.61 -47.48
N ALA A 128 33.87 -23.27 -47.54
CA ALA A 128 33.10 -22.44 -46.63
C ALA A 128 31.61 -22.87 -46.50
N ASP A 129 30.97 -23.22 -47.64
CA ASP A 129 29.56 -23.62 -47.65
C ASP A 129 29.32 -24.92 -46.84
N ALA A 130 30.25 -25.88 -46.86
CA ALA A 130 30.11 -27.11 -46.12
C ALA A 130 30.15 -26.86 -44.59
N TYR A 131 30.99 -25.93 -44.13
CA TYR A 131 30.98 -25.51 -42.71
C TYR A 131 29.68 -24.75 -42.37
N TYR A 132 29.17 -23.92 -43.26
CA TYR A 132 27.92 -23.19 -43.04
C TYR A 132 26.73 -24.16 -42.91
N TYR A 133 26.56 -25.10 -43.87
CA TYR A 133 25.48 -26.06 -43.81
C TYR A 133 25.62 -27.05 -42.62
N ARG A 134 26.87 -27.45 -42.29
CA ARG A 134 27.13 -28.19 -41.06
C ARG A 134 26.64 -27.44 -39.82
N GLY A 135 26.94 -26.14 -39.77
CA GLY A 135 26.46 -25.25 -38.68
C GLY A 135 24.94 -25.21 -38.59
N ASN A 136 24.24 -25.14 -39.72
CA ASN A 136 22.78 -25.17 -39.74
C ASN A 136 22.23 -26.51 -39.21
N ALA A 137 22.80 -27.66 -39.57
CA ALA A 137 22.39 -28.97 -39.08
C ALA A 137 22.66 -29.12 -37.56
N LEU A 138 23.81 -28.68 -37.11
CA LEU A 138 24.17 -28.69 -35.68
C LEU A 138 23.26 -27.73 -34.83
N GLN A 139 22.84 -26.63 -35.42
CA GLN A 139 21.88 -25.72 -34.77
C GLN A 139 20.51 -26.38 -34.58
N GLU A 140 20.02 -27.13 -35.59
CA GLU A 140 18.79 -27.93 -35.46
C GLU A 140 18.93 -29.03 -34.39
N LEU A 141 20.12 -29.64 -34.25
CA LEU A 141 20.47 -30.59 -33.20
C LEU A 141 20.63 -29.91 -31.82
N LYS A 142 20.55 -28.58 -31.72
CA LYS A 142 20.80 -27.77 -30.54
C LYS A 142 22.22 -27.90 -29.96
N GLN A 143 23.19 -28.31 -30.76
CA GLN A 143 24.60 -28.41 -30.39
C GLN A 143 25.31 -27.06 -30.64
N LEU A 144 24.91 -26.05 -29.81
CA LEU A 144 25.22 -24.65 -30.12
C LEU A 144 26.72 -24.29 -30.14
N ASP A 145 27.55 -24.90 -29.28
CA ASP A 145 29.02 -24.66 -29.30
C ASP A 145 29.65 -25.14 -30.63
N ALA A 146 29.30 -26.36 -31.08
CA ALA A 146 29.76 -26.91 -32.34
C ALA A 146 29.19 -26.11 -33.54
N THR A 147 27.98 -25.55 -33.39
CA THR A 147 27.36 -24.64 -34.34
C THR A 147 28.20 -23.39 -34.54
N VAL A 148 28.55 -22.70 -33.44
CA VAL A 148 29.41 -21.50 -33.50
C VAL A 148 30.76 -21.81 -34.14
N ALA A 149 31.42 -22.91 -33.69
CA ALA A 149 32.70 -23.31 -34.28
C ALA A 149 32.62 -23.58 -35.78
N SER A 150 31.50 -24.12 -36.28
CA SER A 150 31.28 -24.33 -37.73
C SER A 150 31.10 -23.01 -38.48
N TYR A 151 30.30 -22.06 -37.93
CA TYR A 151 30.16 -20.75 -38.55
C TYR A 151 31.48 -19.95 -38.49
N ASP A 152 32.27 -20.06 -37.42
CA ASP A 152 33.59 -19.42 -37.33
C ASP A 152 34.50 -19.85 -38.45
N LYS A 153 34.52 -21.15 -38.81
CA LYS A 153 35.28 -21.69 -39.92
C LYS A 153 34.74 -21.21 -41.26
N ALA A 154 33.42 -21.20 -41.43
CA ALA A 154 32.81 -20.67 -42.67
C ALA A 154 33.18 -19.20 -42.88
N ILE A 155 33.12 -18.37 -41.85
CA ILE A 155 33.45 -16.96 -41.83
C ILE A 155 34.96 -16.73 -42.10
N ALA A 156 35.82 -17.54 -41.46
CA ALA A 156 37.26 -17.44 -41.67
C ALA A 156 37.65 -17.71 -43.16
N LEU A 157 36.94 -18.61 -43.82
CA LEU A 157 37.12 -18.94 -45.24
C LEU A 157 36.43 -17.97 -46.19
N ASN A 158 35.29 -17.40 -45.75
CA ASN A 158 34.56 -16.40 -46.53
C ASN A 158 34.12 -15.27 -45.59
N PRO A 159 34.95 -14.20 -45.41
CA PRO A 159 34.64 -13.06 -44.57
C PRO A 159 33.41 -12.23 -44.97
N ASP A 160 32.91 -12.39 -46.19
CA ASP A 160 31.72 -11.70 -46.70
C ASP A 160 30.43 -12.55 -46.59
N TYR A 161 30.47 -13.61 -45.76
CA TYR A 161 29.33 -14.53 -45.61
C TYR A 161 28.29 -14.00 -44.58
N ALA A 162 27.47 -13.02 -45.02
CA ALA A 162 26.50 -12.36 -44.19
C ALA A 162 25.56 -13.35 -43.42
N ASP A 163 25.04 -14.37 -44.11
CA ASP A 163 24.12 -15.37 -43.50
C ASP A 163 24.84 -16.22 -42.39
N ALA A 164 26.15 -16.45 -42.55
CA ALA A 164 26.93 -17.16 -41.53
C ALA A 164 27.11 -16.30 -40.27
N TYR A 165 27.36 -15.00 -40.40
CA TYR A 165 27.38 -14.08 -39.26
C TYR A 165 26.03 -13.99 -38.60
N TYR A 166 24.93 -13.88 -39.33
CA TYR A 166 23.57 -13.82 -38.79
C TYR A 166 23.24 -15.08 -37.98
N ASN A 167 23.48 -16.28 -38.55
CA ASN A 167 23.21 -17.54 -37.87
C ASN A 167 24.13 -17.78 -36.68
N ARG A 168 25.41 -17.34 -36.78
CA ARG A 168 26.33 -17.32 -35.64
C ARG A 168 25.80 -16.46 -34.50
N GLY A 169 25.27 -15.27 -34.78
CA GLY A 169 24.61 -14.41 -33.84
C GLY A 169 23.42 -15.09 -33.12
N ASN A 170 22.59 -15.82 -33.88
CA ASN A 170 21.47 -16.59 -33.29
C ASN A 170 21.97 -17.70 -32.35
N ALA A 171 23.03 -18.43 -32.72
CA ALA A 171 23.64 -19.49 -31.91
C ALA A 171 24.24 -18.90 -30.62
N LEU A 172 25.02 -17.82 -30.72
CA LEU A 172 25.61 -17.10 -29.57
C LEU A 172 24.54 -16.55 -28.62
N LYS A 173 23.46 -16.01 -29.15
CA LYS A 173 22.32 -15.58 -28.33
C LYS A 173 21.69 -16.77 -27.55
N GLY A 174 21.59 -17.93 -28.22
CA GLY A 174 21.17 -19.18 -27.57
C GLY A 174 22.08 -19.63 -26.41
N LEU A 175 23.39 -19.41 -26.53
CA LEU A 175 24.41 -19.63 -25.51
C LEU A 175 24.48 -18.52 -24.44
N LYS A 176 23.63 -17.50 -24.54
CA LYS A 176 23.67 -16.30 -23.66
C LYS A 176 24.98 -15.49 -23.76
N GLN A 177 25.74 -15.65 -24.83
CA GLN A 177 26.91 -14.84 -25.16
C GLN A 177 26.47 -13.59 -25.95
N LEU A 178 25.77 -12.68 -25.29
CA LEU A 178 24.98 -11.63 -25.93
C LEU A 178 25.83 -10.58 -26.62
N GLU A 179 26.98 -10.17 -26.06
CA GLU A 179 27.90 -9.19 -26.67
C GLU A 179 28.48 -9.75 -27.97
N ALA A 180 28.89 -11.02 -27.98
CA ALA A 180 29.41 -11.69 -29.16
C ALA A 180 28.30 -11.88 -30.21
N ALA A 181 27.03 -12.09 -29.78
CA ALA A 181 25.89 -12.15 -30.69
C ALA A 181 25.66 -10.79 -31.38
N VAL A 182 25.69 -9.68 -30.63
CA VAL A 182 25.56 -8.31 -31.17
C VAL A 182 26.65 -8.04 -32.19
N ALA A 183 27.92 -8.34 -31.86
CA ALA A 183 29.04 -8.16 -32.80
C ALA A 183 28.87 -8.98 -34.09
N SER A 184 28.27 -10.17 -34.03
CA SER A 184 27.96 -11.00 -35.16
C SER A 184 26.85 -10.40 -36.04
N TYR A 185 25.77 -9.89 -35.41
CA TYR A 185 24.71 -9.18 -36.11
C TYR A 185 25.23 -7.89 -36.78
N ASP A 186 26.13 -7.13 -36.11
CA ASP A 186 26.76 -5.92 -36.67
C ASP A 186 27.50 -6.25 -37.98
N LYS A 187 28.23 -7.37 -38.02
CA LYS A 187 28.91 -7.82 -39.23
C LYS A 187 27.94 -8.27 -40.32
N ALA A 188 26.88 -9.02 -39.92
CA ALA A 188 25.83 -9.41 -40.85
C ALA A 188 25.16 -8.16 -41.50
N ILE A 189 24.83 -7.16 -40.68
CA ILE A 189 24.22 -5.89 -41.09
C ILE A 189 25.17 -5.08 -41.99
N ALA A 190 26.45 -5.03 -41.64
CA ALA A 190 27.43 -4.32 -42.45
C ALA A 190 27.56 -4.92 -43.88
N LEU A 191 27.43 -6.24 -43.99
CA LEU A 191 27.45 -6.96 -45.27
C LEU A 191 26.11 -6.92 -46.01
N LYS A 192 25.01 -6.85 -45.26
CA LYS A 192 23.64 -6.85 -45.81
C LYS A 192 22.76 -5.85 -45.06
N PRO A 193 22.86 -4.55 -45.38
CA PRO A 193 22.18 -3.46 -44.67
C PRO A 193 20.64 -3.46 -44.78
N ASP A 194 20.08 -4.27 -45.67
CA ASP A 194 18.63 -4.43 -45.91
C ASP A 194 18.00 -5.64 -45.19
N ASP A 195 18.72 -6.26 -44.28
CA ASP A 195 18.22 -7.41 -43.49
C ASP A 195 17.48 -6.98 -42.22
N ALA A 196 16.17 -6.82 -42.31
CA ALA A 196 15.32 -6.44 -41.21
C ALA A 196 15.38 -7.44 -40.01
N ASP A 197 15.54 -8.75 -40.28
CA ASP A 197 15.63 -9.79 -39.27
C ASP A 197 16.94 -9.70 -38.47
N ALA A 198 18.05 -9.27 -39.13
CA ALA A 198 19.32 -9.04 -38.45
C ALA A 198 19.22 -7.86 -37.48
N TYR A 199 18.62 -6.75 -37.87
CA TYR A 199 18.36 -5.62 -36.98
C TYR A 199 17.42 -6.01 -35.82
N TYR A 200 16.34 -6.75 -36.08
CA TYR A 200 15.41 -7.22 -35.07
C TYR A 200 16.10 -8.12 -34.02
N ASN A 201 16.90 -9.10 -34.47
CA ASN A 201 17.61 -9.99 -33.55
C ASN A 201 18.74 -9.29 -32.78
N ARG A 202 19.41 -8.30 -33.43
CA ARG A 202 20.33 -7.40 -32.74
C ARG A 202 19.62 -6.64 -31.59
N GLY A 203 18.46 -6.05 -31.89
CA GLY A 203 17.63 -5.38 -30.92
C GLY A 203 17.22 -6.29 -29.73
N ASN A 204 16.89 -7.56 -30.03
CA ASN A 204 16.57 -8.54 -28.99
C ASN A 204 17.78 -8.84 -28.06
N ALA A 205 18.99 -9.00 -28.66
CA ALA A 205 20.19 -9.22 -27.87
C ALA A 205 20.55 -8.00 -27.00
N LEU A 206 20.45 -6.78 -27.55
CA LEU A 206 20.68 -5.53 -26.85
C LEU A 206 19.66 -5.31 -25.70
N LYS A 207 18.39 -5.66 -25.92
CA LYS A 207 17.35 -5.62 -24.90
C LYS A 207 17.68 -6.57 -23.72
N GLU A 208 18.16 -7.79 -24.02
CA GLU A 208 18.62 -8.72 -22.98
C GLU A 208 19.85 -8.18 -22.22
N LEU A 209 20.74 -7.43 -22.87
CA LEU A 209 21.87 -6.69 -22.26
C LEU A 209 21.42 -5.42 -21.50
N LYS A 210 20.14 -5.11 -21.47
CA LYS A 210 19.57 -3.89 -20.90
C LYS A 210 20.06 -2.58 -21.56
N GLN A 211 20.57 -2.66 -22.79
CA GLN A 211 20.95 -1.50 -23.61
C GLN A 211 19.73 -1.05 -24.43
N PHE A 212 18.72 -0.51 -23.72
CA PHE A 212 17.39 -0.29 -24.27
C PHE A 212 17.33 0.78 -25.36
N ASP A 213 18.11 1.85 -25.24
CA ASP A 213 18.23 2.94 -26.22
C ASP A 213 18.74 2.41 -27.58
N VAL A 214 19.85 1.67 -27.55
CA VAL A 214 20.45 1.06 -28.77
C VAL A 214 19.54 -0.05 -29.33
N ALA A 215 18.78 -0.74 -28.45
CA ALA A 215 17.78 -1.72 -28.89
C ALA A 215 16.64 -1.04 -29.66
N VAL A 216 16.15 0.12 -29.20
CA VAL A 216 15.13 0.92 -29.90
C VAL A 216 15.61 1.31 -31.29
N ASP A 217 16.84 1.84 -31.41
CA ASP A 217 17.43 2.19 -32.72
C ASP A 217 17.47 0.98 -33.67
N SER A 218 17.78 -0.19 -33.17
CA SER A 218 17.79 -1.43 -33.92
C SER A 218 16.39 -1.84 -34.40
N TYR A 219 15.38 -1.74 -33.53
CA TYR A 219 14.00 -2.00 -33.91
C TYR A 219 13.49 -0.97 -34.92
N ASP A 220 13.86 0.32 -34.77
CA ASP A 220 13.50 1.36 -35.74
C ASP A 220 14.04 1.07 -37.15
N LYS A 221 15.27 0.59 -37.24
CA LYS A 221 15.84 0.14 -38.53
C LYS A 221 15.11 -1.10 -39.09
N ALA A 222 14.81 -2.09 -38.23
CA ALA A 222 14.03 -3.26 -38.65
C ALA A 222 12.64 -2.87 -39.18
N ILE A 223 11.96 -1.95 -38.51
CA ILE A 223 10.65 -1.41 -38.88
C ILE A 223 10.73 -0.60 -40.18
N ALA A 224 11.75 0.23 -40.33
CA ALA A 224 11.95 1.01 -41.55
C ALA A 224 12.11 0.12 -42.78
N LEU A 225 12.82 -1.02 -42.65
CA LEU A 225 13.02 -2.01 -43.71
C LEU A 225 11.78 -2.90 -43.91
N LYS A 226 11.03 -3.16 -42.85
CA LYS A 226 9.83 -4.03 -42.88
C LYS A 226 8.71 -3.39 -42.04
N PRO A 227 7.91 -2.49 -42.63
CA PRO A 227 6.86 -1.73 -41.92
C PRO A 227 5.72 -2.58 -41.34
N ASP A 228 5.56 -3.83 -41.75
CA ASP A 228 4.57 -4.80 -41.27
C ASP A 228 5.12 -5.74 -40.17
N TYR A 229 6.25 -5.37 -39.54
CA TYR A 229 6.92 -6.22 -38.54
C TYR A 229 6.33 -6.04 -37.13
N ALA A 230 5.16 -6.65 -36.88
CA ALA A 230 4.43 -6.53 -35.60
C ALA A 230 5.27 -6.87 -34.35
N ASP A 231 6.14 -7.91 -34.45
CA ASP A 231 7.00 -8.31 -33.32
C ASP A 231 8.09 -7.24 -33.03
N ALA A 232 8.59 -6.55 -34.05
CA ALA A 232 9.56 -5.46 -33.87
C ALA A 232 8.90 -4.26 -33.16
N TYR A 233 7.69 -3.88 -33.55
CA TYR A 233 6.92 -2.86 -32.86
C TYR A 233 6.64 -3.24 -31.38
N SER A 234 6.23 -4.47 -31.11
CA SER A 234 5.98 -4.94 -29.72
C SER A 234 7.23 -4.90 -28.86
N ASN A 235 8.38 -5.39 -29.39
CA ASN A 235 9.64 -5.38 -28.66
C ASN A 235 10.23 -3.97 -28.52
N ARG A 236 10.02 -3.08 -29.48
CA ARG A 236 10.32 -1.65 -29.38
C ARG A 236 9.52 -1.03 -28.22
N GLY A 237 8.22 -1.34 -28.13
CA GLY A 237 7.37 -0.90 -27.02
C GLY A 237 7.90 -1.35 -25.68
N ASN A 238 8.34 -2.61 -25.57
CA ASN A 238 8.94 -3.12 -24.33
C ASN A 238 10.22 -2.34 -23.96
N ALA A 239 11.11 -2.07 -24.91
CA ALA A 239 12.33 -1.30 -24.65
C ALA A 239 12.04 0.16 -24.25
N LEU A 240 11.08 0.81 -24.91
CA LEU A 240 10.63 2.16 -24.58
C LEU A 240 9.99 2.24 -23.17
N GLN A 241 9.26 1.20 -22.76
CA GLN A 241 8.67 1.12 -21.41
C GLN A 241 9.77 1.05 -20.35
N GLU A 242 10.83 0.27 -20.57
CA GLU A 242 12.00 0.24 -19.66
C GLU A 242 12.71 1.60 -19.58
N LEU A 243 12.76 2.36 -20.69
CA LEU A 243 13.27 3.74 -20.74
C LEU A 243 12.30 4.77 -20.14
N LYS A 244 11.14 4.35 -19.62
CA LYS A 244 10.06 5.21 -19.11
C LYS A 244 9.49 6.19 -20.15
N GLN A 245 9.66 5.89 -21.45
CA GLN A 245 9.05 6.63 -22.56
C GLN A 245 7.67 6.02 -22.87
N LEU A 246 6.74 6.17 -21.91
CA LEU A 246 5.50 5.39 -21.86
C LEU A 246 4.55 5.68 -23.03
N ASP A 247 4.40 6.95 -23.44
CA ASP A 247 3.53 7.33 -24.57
C ASP A 247 4.05 6.74 -25.89
N ALA A 248 5.36 6.74 -26.11
CA ALA A 248 5.99 6.13 -27.27
C ALA A 248 5.88 4.60 -27.23
N ALA A 249 5.90 4.00 -26.04
CA ALA A 249 5.68 2.56 -25.87
C ALA A 249 4.23 2.20 -26.26
N VAL A 250 3.23 2.94 -25.77
CA VAL A 250 1.80 2.75 -26.12
C VAL A 250 1.62 2.86 -27.65
N ALA A 251 2.17 3.90 -28.27
CA ALA A 251 2.10 4.08 -29.73
C ALA A 251 2.73 2.91 -30.51
N SER A 252 3.80 2.32 -29.97
CA SER A 252 4.43 1.13 -30.58
C SER A 252 3.55 -0.11 -30.45
N TYR A 253 2.93 -0.34 -29.30
CA TYR A 253 1.98 -1.43 -29.11
C TYR A 253 0.74 -1.26 -29.99
N ASP A 254 0.23 -0.02 -30.13
CA ASP A 254 -0.91 0.27 -31.04
C ASP A 254 -0.60 -0.13 -32.49
N LYS A 255 0.63 0.12 -32.95
CA LYS A 255 1.09 -0.31 -34.28
C LYS A 255 1.19 -1.84 -34.38
N ALA A 256 1.75 -2.50 -33.34
CA ALA A 256 1.82 -3.96 -33.30
C ALA A 256 0.41 -4.60 -33.38
N ILE A 257 -0.54 -4.06 -32.62
CA ILE A 257 -1.94 -4.48 -32.58
C ILE A 257 -2.65 -4.23 -33.92
N ALA A 258 -2.42 -3.07 -34.52
CA ALA A 258 -3.01 -2.75 -35.83
C ALA A 258 -2.54 -3.70 -36.91
N LEU A 259 -1.28 -4.18 -36.87
CA LEU A 259 -0.71 -5.14 -37.79
C LEU A 259 -1.14 -6.59 -37.48
N ARG A 260 -1.35 -6.90 -36.22
CA ARG A 260 -1.77 -8.24 -35.74
C ARG A 260 -2.85 -8.08 -34.65
N PRO A 261 -4.13 -7.98 -35.05
CA PRO A 261 -5.24 -7.75 -34.05
C PRO A 261 -5.42 -8.88 -33.03
N GLU A 262 -4.90 -10.08 -33.30
CA GLU A 262 -4.92 -11.22 -32.37
C GLU A 262 -3.68 -11.30 -31.43
N TYR A 263 -2.90 -10.23 -31.33
CA TYR A 263 -1.66 -10.21 -30.53
C TYR A 263 -1.93 -9.96 -29.03
N ALA A 264 -2.36 -10.98 -28.31
CA ALA A 264 -2.73 -10.89 -26.90
C ALA A 264 -1.64 -10.30 -25.99
N GLU A 265 -0.36 -10.67 -26.24
CA GLU A 265 0.77 -10.16 -25.46
C GLU A 265 0.98 -8.64 -25.68
N ALA A 266 0.77 -8.13 -26.89
CA ALA A 266 0.86 -6.71 -27.17
C ALA A 266 -0.24 -5.90 -26.45
N TYR A 267 -1.47 -6.42 -26.40
CA TYR A 267 -2.55 -5.81 -25.60
C TYR A 267 -2.21 -5.80 -24.10
N SER A 268 -1.67 -6.89 -23.55
CA SER A 268 -1.27 -6.95 -22.14
C SER A 268 -0.16 -5.95 -21.82
N ASN A 269 0.87 -5.86 -22.68
CA ASN A 269 1.98 -4.93 -22.51
C ASN A 269 1.53 -3.46 -22.64
N ARG A 270 0.62 -3.18 -23.59
CA ARG A 270 -0.05 -1.87 -23.72
C ARG A 270 -0.77 -1.50 -22.42
N GLY A 271 -1.51 -2.45 -21.84
CA GLY A 271 -2.16 -2.27 -20.54
C GLY A 271 -1.18 -1.93 -19.41
N ASN A 272 0.00 -2.58 -19.41
CA ASN A 272 1.05 -2.27 -18.43
C ASN A 272 1.55 -0.82 -18.57
N ALA A 273 1.84 -0.38 -19.78
CA ALA A 273 2.30 1.00 -20.05
C ALA A 273 1.21 2.04 -19.67
N LEU A 274 -0.05 1.77 -20.04
CA LEU A 274 -1.19 2.63 -19.69
C LEU A 274 -1.43 2.71 -18.17
N LYS A 275 -1.25 1.59 -17.45
CA LYS A 275 -1.32 1.57 -15.99
C LYS A 275 -0.23 2.45 -15.36
N GLU A 276 1.00 2.39 -15.89
CA GLU A 276 2.09 3.28 -15.45
C GLU A 276 1.78 4.76 -15.74
N LEU A 277 1.09 5.07 -16.84
CA LEU A 277 0.58 6.42 -17.18
C LEU A 277 -0.64 6.83 -16.33
N LYS A 278 -1.09 5.99 -15.38
CA LYS A 278 -2.32 6.19 -14.60
C LYS A 278 -3.61 6.29 -15.43
N GLN A 279 -3.61 5.79 -16.66
CA GLN A 279 -4.79 5.67 -17.52
C GLN A 279 -5.47 4.32 -17.26
N LEU A 280 -5.99 4.15 -16.05
CA LEU A 280 -6.38 2.83 -15.50
C LEU A 280 -7.54 2.18 -16.25
N ASP A 281 -8.58 2.94 -16.62
CA ASP A 281 -9.75 2.41 -17.34
C ASP A 281 -9.35 1.86 -18.72
N VAL A 282 -8.45 2.59 -19.43
CA VAL A 282 -7.94 2.17 -20.74
C VAL A 282 -7.02 0.96 -20.61
N ALA A 283 -6.27 0.89 -19.50
CA ALA A 283 -5.45 -0.28 -19.19
C ALA A 283 -6.33 -1.54 -18.97
N VAL A 284 -7.41 -1.43 -18.17
CA VAL A 284 -8.38 -2.52 -17.97
C VAL A 284 -8.96 -2.99 -19.29
N ALA A 285 -9.41 -2.06 -20.16
CA ALA A 285 -9.91 -2.41 -21.48
C ALA A 285 -8.87 -3.14 -22.36
N SER A 286 -7.59 -2.79 -22.23
CA SER A 286 -6.51 -3.49 -22.93
C SER A 286 -6.30 -4.92 -22.41
N TYR A 287 -6.33 -5.12 -21.08
CA TYR A 287 -6.26 -6.45 -20.49
C TYR A 287 -7.48 -7.30 -20.86
N ASP A 288 -8.70 -6.71 -20.92
CA ASP A 288 -9.91 -7.42 -21.35
C ASP A 288 -9.77 -7.97 -22.77
N LYS A 289 -9.15 -7.19 -23.67
CA LYS A 289 -8.84 -7.66 -25.03
C LYS A 289 -7.80 -8.78 -25.04
N ALA A 290 -6.74 -8.65 -24.24
CA ALA A 290 -5.73 -9.71 -24.11
C ALA A 290 -6.36 -11.03 -23.62
N ILE A 291 -7.21 -10.95 -22.60
CA ILE A 291 -7.94 -12.08 -22.01
C ILE A 291 -8.94 -12.69 -23.01
N ALA A 292 -9.66 -11.87 -23.75
CA ALA A 292 -10.59 -12.35 -24.76
C ALA A 292 -9.89 -13.14 -25.88
N LEU A 293 -8.67 -12.72 -26.26
CA LEU A 293 -7.85 -13.40 -27.25
C LEU A 293 -7.15 -14.66 -26.71
N LYS A 294 -6.78 -14.63 -25.43
CA LYS A 294 -6.05 -15.70 -24.74
C LYS A 294 -6.64 -15.93 -23.35
N PRO A 295 -7.72 -16.74 -23.22
CA PRO A 295 -8.43 -16.95 -21.97
C PRO A 295 -7.63 -17.64 -20.85
N ASP A 296 -6.49 -18.25 -21.19
CA ASP A 296 -5.56 -18.88 -20.25
C ASP A 296 -4.36 -17.98 -19.86
N PHE A 297 -4.48 -16.65 -20.07
CA PHE A 297 -3.41 -15.70 -19.84
C PHE A 297 -3.41 -15.21 -18.37
N ALA A 298 -2.91 -16.02 -17.45
CA ALA A 298 -2.91 -15.73 -16.00
C ALA A 298 -2.34 -14.34 -15.64
N HIS A 299 -1.24 -13.91 -16.32
CA HIS A 299 -0.61 -12.60 -16.07
C HIS A 299 -1.51 -11.42 -16.47
N ALA A 300 -2.32 -11.56 -17.54
CA ALA A 300 -3.26 -10.52 -17.93
C ALA A 300 -4.38 -10.35 -16.88
N TYR A 301 -4.90 -11.44 -16.34
CA TYR A 301 -5.85 -11.40 -15.23
C TYR A 301 -5.24 -10.75 -13.99
N TYR A 302 -4.02 -11.11 -13.61
CA TYR A 302 -3.30 -10.52 -12.48
C TYR A 302 -3.12 -9.00 -12.66
N ASN A 303 -2.65 -8.56 -13.82
CA ASN A 303 -2.43 -7.15 -14.12
C ASN A 303 -3.74 -6.35 -14.20
N ARG A 304 -4.81 -6.97 -14.72
CA ARG A 304 -6.16 -6.42 -14.68
C ARG A 304 -6.63 -6.22 -13.23
N GLY A 305 -6.42 -7.22 -12.38
CA GLY A 305 -6.72 -7.13 -10.94
C GLY A 305 -5.99 -5.97 -10.27
N ASN A 306 -4.72 -5.76 -10.59
CA ASN A 306 -3.94 -4.64 -10.07
C ASN A 306 -4.52 -3.28 -10.51
N ALA A 307 -4.91 -3.14 -11.78
CA ALA A 307 -5.52 -1.90 -12.28
C ALA A 307 -6.89 -1.64 -11.63
N LEU A 308 -7.71 -2.67 -11.46
CA LEU A 308 -9.02 -2.58 -10.80
C LEU A 308 -8.89 -2.24 -9.31
N LEU A 309 -7.87 -2.78 -8.64
CA LEU A 309 -7.57 -2.44 -7.24
C LEU A 309 -7.21 -0.95 -7.10
N GLU A 310 -6.39 -0.41 -8.02
CA GLU A 310 -6.08 1.02 -8.05
C GLU A 310 -7.33 1.88 -8.35
N LEU A 311 -8.26 1.40 -9.19
CA LEU A 311 -9.56 2.03 -9.46
C LEU A 311 -10.58 1.88 -8.31
N LYS A 312 -10.22 1.19 -7.22
CA LYS A 312 -11.12 0.84 -6.12
C LYS A 312 -12.34 -0.01 -6.53
N GLN A 313 -12.26 -0.70 -7.66
CA GLN A 313 -13.25 -1.70 -8.09
C GLN A 313 -12.92 -3.07 -7.48
N LEU A 314 -13.10 -3.17 -6.17
CA LEU A 314 -12.53 -4.22 -5.33
C LEU A 314 -13.04 -5.62 -5.66
N ASP A 315 -14.35 -5.81 -5.83
CA ASP A 315 -14.97 -7.11 -6.18
C ASP A 315 -14.48 -7.61 -7.53
N ALA A 316 -14.37 -6.72 -8.53
CA ALA A 316 -13.84 -7.05 -9.84
C ALA A 316 -12.34 -7.39 -9.80
N ALA A 317 -11.59 -6.73 -8.90
CA ALA A 317 -10.18 -7.05 -8.66
C ALA A 317 -10.03 -8.46 -8.07
N VAL A 318 -10.80 -8.80 -7.02
CA VAL A 318 -10.82 -10.15 -6.42
C VAL A 318 -11.15 -11.20 -7.49
N ALA A 319 -12.22 -11.00 -8.27
CA ALA A 319 -12.60 -11.93 -9.34
C ALA A 319 -11.48 -12.12 -10.39
N SER A 320 -10.72 -11.07 -10.68
CA SER A 320 -9.57 -11.15 -11.60
C SER A 320 -8.42 -11.96 -11.00
N TYR A 321 -8.09 -11.74 -9.72
CA TYR A 321 -7.07 -12.54 -9.03
C TYR A 321 -7.50 -14.01 -8.90
N ASP A 322 -8.78 -14.30 -8.63
CA ASP A 322 -9.30 -15.68 -8.58
C ASP A 322 -9.10 -16.41 -9.90
N LYS A 323 -9.31 -15.72 -11.03
CA LYS A 323 -9.03 -16.30 -12.37
C LYS A 323 -7.53 -16.50 -12.59
N ALA A 324 -6.68 -15.54 -12.22
CA ALA A 324 -5.23 -15.69 -12.30
C ALA A 324 -4.72 -16.90 -11.50
N ILE A 325 -5.23 -17.06 -10.27
CA ILE A 325 -4.92 -18.17 -9.36
C ILE A 325 -5.43 -19.52 -9.91
N ALA A 326 -6.65 -19.55 -10.45
CA ALA A 326 -7.20 -20.77 -11.06
C ALA A 326 -6.37 -21.26 -12.25
N LEU A 327 -5.79 -20.34 -13.04
CA LEU A 327 -4.92 -20.65 -14.18
C LEU A 327 -3.48 -20.96 -13.74
N LYS A 328 -3.01 -20.33 -12.67
CA LYS A 328 -1.66 -20.51 -12.10
C LYS A 328 -1.76 -20.65 -10.57
N PRO A 329 -1.98 -21.87 -10.03
CA PRO A 329 -2.19 -22.10 -8.60
C PRO A 329 -0.98 -21.79 -7.69
N ASP A 330 0.21 -21.65 -8.27
CA ASP A 330 1.47 -21.28 -7.59
C ASP A 330 1.80 -19.76 -7.69
N TYR A 331 0.79 -18.92 -7.97
CA TYR A 331 0.98 -17.48 -8.17
C TYR A 331 0.92 -16.71 -6.83
N ALA A 332 2.01 -16.72 -6.06
CA ALA A 332 2.09 -16.12 -4.73
C ALA A 332 1.69 -14.63 -4.71
N GLU A 333 2.14 -13.83 -5.70
CA GLU A 333 1.81 -12.41 -5.79
C GLU A 333 0.31 -12.16 -6.04
N ALA A 334 -0.35 -13.06 -6.77
CA ALA A 334 -1.79 -12.95 -7.00
C ALA A 334 -2.57 -13.22 -5.70
N TYR A 335 -2.17 -14.19 -4.90
CA TYR A 335 -2.74 -14.40 -3.57
C TYR A 335 -2.50 -13.20 -2.65
N SER A 336 -1.30 -12.64 -2.62
CA SER A 336 -0.98 -11.46 -1.80
C SER A 336 -1.84 -10.25 -2.20
N ASN A 337 -1.96 -9.95 -3.48
CA ASN A 337 -2.77 -8.80 -3.95
C ASN A 337 -4.28 -9.05 -3.81
N ARG A 338 -4.74 -10.31 -3.93
CA ARG A 338 -6.10 -10.71 -3.55
C ARG A 338 -6.37 -10.40 -2.07
N GLY A 339 -5.41 -10.71 -1.19
CA GLY A 339 -5.46 -10.37 0.22
C GLY A 339 -5.59 -8.85 0.45
N ASN A 340 -4.87 -8.03 -0.31
CA ASN A 340 -4.99 -6.57 -0.26
C ASN A 340 -6.41 -6.10 -0.63
N ALA A 341 -6.99 -6.64 -1.72
CA ALA A 341 -8.35 -6.30 -2.15
C ALA A 341 -9.40 -6.72 -1.12
N LEU A 342 -9.30 -7.94 -0.57
CA LEU A 342 -10.20 -8.47 0.46
C LEU A 342 -10.12 -7.66 1.78
N LYS A 343 -8.91 -7.20 2.14
CA LYS A 343 -8.72 -6.29 3.28
C LYS A 343 -9.50 -4.99 3.09
N GLU A 344 -9.41 -4.39 1.92
CA GLU A 344 -10.17 -3.15 1.63
C GLU A 344 -11.69 -3.40 1.64
N LEU A 345 -12.15 -4.59 1.22
CA LEU A 345 -13.55 -5.04 1.35
C LEU A 345 -13.96 -5.40 2.79
N LYS A 346 -13.04 -5.28 3.77
CA LYS A 346 -13.26 -5.71 5.16
C LYS A 346 -13.57 -7.20 5.35
N GLN A 347 -13.24 -8.03 4.35
CA GLN A 347 -13.32 -9.48 4.42
C GLN A 347 -12.03 -10.05 5.02
N LEU A 348 -11.80 -9.75 6.31
CA LEU A 348 -10.50 -9.94 6.97
C LEU A 348 -10.05 -11.41 7.03
N ASP A 349 -10.95 -12.35 7.35
CA ASP A 349 -10.60 -13.78 7.41
C ASP A 349 -10.19 -14.34 6.04
N ALA A 350 -10.89 -13.94 4.97
CA ALA A 350 -10.55 -14.34 3.61
C ALA A 350 -9.20 -13.72 3.16
N ALA A 351 -8.90 -12.51 3.63
CA ALA A 351 -7.62 -11.87 3.39
C ALA A 351 -6.48 -12.62 4.08
N VAL A 352 -6.64 -13.00 5.36
CA VAL A 352 -5.67 -13.84 6.11
C VAL A 352 -5.40 -15.13 5.34
N ALA A 353 -6.45 -15.87 4.94
CA ALA A 353 -6.30 -17.11 4.18
C ALA A 353 -5.55 -16.92 2.84
N SER A 354 -5.69 -15.75 2.21
CA SER A 354 -4.98 -15.41 0.98
C SER A 354 -3.49 -15.16 1.23
N TYR A 355 -3.12 -14.43 2.29
CA TYR A 355 -1.71 -14.23 2.64
C TYR A 355 -1.05 -15.53 3.11
N ASP A 356 -1.75 -16.36 3.88
CA ASP A 356 -1.23 -17.68 4.29
C ASP A 356 -0.88 -18.54 3.07
N LYS A 357 -1.71 -18.50 2.02
CA LYS A 357 -1.42 -19.18 0.76
C LYS A 357 -0.21 -18.58 0.03
N ALA A 358 -0.10 -17.25 -0.03
CA ALA A 358 1.05 -16.56 -0.62
C ALA A 358 2.36 -16.97 0.09
N ILE A 359 2.35 -16.98 1.43
CA ILE A 359 3.48 -17.37 2.29
C ILE A 359 3.81 -18.86 2.14
N ALA A 360 2.80 -19.73 2.05
CA ALA A 360 3.02 -21.17 1.84
C ALA A 360 3.68 -21.47 0.49
N LEU A 361 3.39 -20.67 -0.55
CA LEU A 361 4.00 -20.78 -1.87
C LEU A 361 5.39 -20.14 -1.92
N GLN A 362 5.58 -19.04 -1.20
CA GLN A 362 6.84 -18.31 -1.13
C GLN A 362 7.16 -17.96 0.33
N PRO A 363 7.88 -18.83 1.07
CA PRO A 363 8.17 -18.64 2.50
C PRO A 363 9.10 -17.47 2.84
N ASP A 364 9.76 -16.87 1.85
CA ASP A 364 10.61 -15.68 1.94
C ASP A 364 9.91 -14.39 1.45
N TYR A 365 8.58 -14.39 1.40
CA TYR A 365 7.81 -13.22 0.94
C TYR A 365 7.58 -12.21 2.08
N ALA A 366 8.58 -11.39 2.40
CA ALA A 366 8.56 -10.40 3.49
C ALA A 366 7.32 -9.49 3.46
N GLN A 367 6.94 -9.00 2.26
CA GLN A 367 5.78 -8.10 2.14
C GLN A 367 4.45 -8.79 2.49
N ALA A 368 4.30 -10.09 2.16
CA ALA A 368 3.10 -10.85 2.53
C ALA A 368 2.99 -11.03 4.05
N TYR A 369 4.09 -11.32 4.73
CA TYR A 369 4.13 -11.36 6.21
C TYR A 369 3.80 -9.99 6.82
N ASN A 370 4.35 -8.89 6.30
CA ASN A 370 4.02 -7.55 6.77
C ASN A 370 2.52 -7.22 6.62
N ASN A 371 1.95 -7.57 5.48
CA ASN A 371 0.53 -7.32 5.20
C ASN A 371 -0.38 -8.22 6.06
N LEU A 372 -0.01 -9.49 6.26
CA LEU A 372 -0.69 -10.41 7.18
C LEU A 372 -0.68 -9.84 8.60
N GLY A 373 0.49 -9.37 9.09
CA GLY A 373 0.62 -8.74 10.39
C GLY A 373 -0.33 -7.55 10.55
N ALA A 374 -0.46 -6.72 9.53
CA ALA A 374 -1.35 -5.55 9.56
C ALA A 374 -2.84 -5.93 9.69
N ILE A 375 -3.27 -7.02 9.05
CA ILE A 375 -4.65 -7.51 9.19
C ILE A 375 -4.87 -8.16 10.56
N LEU A 376 -3.93 -9.00 11.01
CA LEU A 376 -4.02 -9.63 12.33
C LEU A 376 -4.09 -8.58 13.44
N GLN A 377 -3.35 -7.48 13.31
CA GLN A 377 -3.43 -6.34 14.22
C GLN A 377 -4.81 -5.68 14.16
N GLU A 378 -5.39 -5.46 12.97
CA GLU A 378 -6.75 -4.92 12.82
C GLU A 378 -7.81 -5.84 13.45
N MET A 379 -7.61 -7.16 13.40
CA MET A 379 -8.46 -8.17 14.06
C MET A 379 -8.21 -8.29 15.58
N GLY A 380 -7.25 -7.56 16.15
CA GLY A 380 -6.87 -7.66 17.56
C GLY A 380 -6.01 -8.90 17.90
N ARG A 381 -5.57 -9.68 16.92
CA ARG A 381 -4.71 -10.87 17.08
C ARG A 381 -3.24 -10.45 17.21
N LEU A 382 -2.94 -9.67 18.25
CA LEU A 382 -1.67 -8.91 18.36
C LEU A 382 -0.42 -9.79 18.44
N GLY A 383 -0.49 -10.95 19.09
CA GLY A 383 0.66 -11.86 19.20
C GLY A 383 1.05 -12.46 17.83
N GLU A 384 0.06 -12.81 17.02
CA GLU A 384 0.28 -13.34 15.67
C GLU A 384 0.73 -12.23 14.71
N ALA A 385 0.23 -11.00 14.91
CA ALA A 385 0.71 -9.83 14.17
C ALA A 385 2.19 -9.55 14.44
N GLU A 386 2.60 -9.57 15.71
CA GLU A 386 4.00 -9.42 16.12
C GLU A 386 4.88 -10.48 15.46
N PHE A 387 4.47 -11.75 15.51
CA PHE A 387 5.20 -12.84 14.87
C PHE A 387 5.39 -12.58 13.36
N SER A 388 4.32 -12.17 12.68
CA SER A 388 4.35 -11.91 11.25
C SER A 388 5.28 -10.74 10.90
N TYR A 389 5.24 -9.64 11.64
CA TYR A 389 6.14 -8.50 11.43
C TYR A 389 7.61 -8.87 11.68
N ARG A 390 7.90 -9.65 12.73
CA ARG A 390 9.27 -10.10 13.02
C ARG A 390 9.80 -11.00 11.90
N ARG A 391 8.97 -11.90 11.38
CA ARG A 391 9.33 -12.72 10.20
C ARG A 391 9.61 -11.87 8.97
N ALA A 392 8.80 -10.84 8.71
CA ALA A 392 9.06 -9.90 7.62
C ALA A 392 10.43 -9.21 7.75
N ILE A 393 10.79 -8.78 8.97
CA ILE A 393 12.07 -8.13 9.29
C ILE A 393 13.24 -9.12 9.21
N GLU A 394 13.06 -10.37 9.61
CA GLU A 394 14.09 -11.41 9.47
C GLU A 394 14.42 -11.70 8.01
N ILE A 395 13.42 -11.71 7.13
CA ILE A 395 13.59 -11.94 5.68
C ILE A 395 14.18 -10.70 5.01
N GLU A 396 13.64 -9.51 5.33
CA GLU A 396 14.07 -8.24 4.76
C GLU A 396 14.33 -7.21 5.90
N PRO A 397 15.55 -7.14 6.44
CA PRO A 397 15.91 -6.29 7.58
C PRO A 397 15.72 -4.79 7.34
N ASP A 398 15.71 -4.36 6.07
CA ASP A 398 15.54 -2.96 5.67
C ASP A 398 14.12 -2.63 5.22
N LEU A 399 13.12 -3.47 5.52
CA LEU A 399 11.72 -3.20 5.27
C LEU A 399 11.15 -2.21 6.32
N ALA A 400 11.33 -0.91 6.06
CA ALA A 400 10.91 0.18 6.96
C ALA A 400 9.44 0.07 7.40
N GLY A 401 8.54 -0.33 6.50
CA GLY A 401 7.11 -0.54 6.80
C GLY A 401 6.87 -1.58 7.89
N ALA A 402 7.60 -2.70 7.87
CA ALA A 402 7.48 -3.75 8.88
C ALA A 402 7.97 -3.27 10.26
N HIS A 403 9.08 -2.50 10.30
CA HIS A 403 9.54 -1.88 11.54
C HIS A 403 8.52 -0.89 12.10
N SER A 404 7.93 -0.04 11.26
CA SER A 404 6.90 0.93 11.67
C SER A 404 5.64 0.24 12.21
N ASN A 405 5.17 -0.80 11.51
CA ASN A 405 4.00 -1.58 11.90
C ASN A 405 4.24 -2.35 13.19
N LEU A 406 5.41 -2.99 13.33
CA LEU A 406 5.79 -3.68 14.57
C LEU A 406 5.82 -2.71 15.76
N GLY A 407 6.39 -1.49 15.57
CA GLY A 407 6.37 -0.46 16.60
C GLY A 407 4.94 -0.10 17.03
N THR A 408 4.02 0.02 16.08
CA THR A 408 2.60 0.30 16.37
C THR A 408 1.93 -0.89 17.06
N GLY A 409 2.19 -2.12 16.65
CA GLY A 409 1.67 -3.34 17.30
C GLY A 409 2.20 -3.52 18.72
N LEU A 410 3.49 -3.25 18.96
CA LEU A 410 4.09 -3.31 20.29
C LEU A 410 3.50 -2.29 21.25
N LYS A 411 3.11 -1.10 20.77
CA LYS A 411 2.35 -0.11 21.55
C LYS A 411 1.03 -0.70 22.03
N GLU A 412 0.30 -1.42 21.18
CA GLU A 412 -0.96 -2.05 21.56
C GLU A 412 -0.76 -3.19 22.56
N LEU A 413 0.40 -3.85 22.49
CA LEU A 413 0.88 -4.82 23.49
C LEU A 413 1.46 -4.16 24.75
N LEU A 414 1.41 -2.83 24.87
CA LEU A 414 1.92 -2.02 25.99
C LEU A 414 3.44 -2.07 26.17
N ARG A 415 4.20 -2.46 25.16
CA ARG A 415 5.68 -2.58 25.13
C ARG A 415 6.31 -1.33 24.53
N TYR A 416 6.16 -0.18 25.17
CA TYR A 416 6.49 1.12 24.61
C TYR A 416 7.99 1.34 24.39
N ALA A 417 8.83 0.88 25.32
CA ALA A 417 10.29 1.01 25.21
C ALA A 417 10.82 0.27 23.95
N GLU A 418 10.24 -0.88 23.63
CA GLU A 418 10.59 -1.64 22.45
C GLU A 418 9.99 -1.01 21.17
N ALA A 419 8.75 -0.51 21.26
CA ALA A 419 8.08 0.19 20.17
C ALA A 419 8.92 1.38 19.64
N ILE A 420 9.50 2.18 20.54
CA ILE A 420 10.38 3.30 20.18
C ILE A 420 11.59 2.82 19.36
N LYS A 421 12.24 1.73 19.75
CA LYS A 421 13.39 1.18 19.02
C LYS A 421 13.05 0.85 17.57
N PHE A 422 11.89 0.21 17.36
CA PHE A 422 11.46 -0.16 16.02
C PHE A 422 11.01 1.05 15.19
N THR A 423 10.28 2.01 15.77
CA THR A 423 9.91 3.23 15.04
C THR A 423 11.13 4.09 14.70
N THR A 424 12.13 4.18 15.60
CA THR A 424 13.43 4.82 15.32
C THR A 424 14.14 4.14 14.15
N LYS A 425 14.17 2.78 14.15
CA LYS A 425 14.81 2.02 13.06
C LYS A 425 14.08 2.25 11.73
N ALA A 426 12.75 2.31 11.73
CA ALA A 426 11.96 2.61 10.53
C ALA A 426 12.36 3.95 9.89
N ILE A 427 12.52 5.01 10.70
CA ILE A 427 12.95 6.33 10.23
C ILE A 427 14.40 6.32 9.72
N GLN A 428 15.29 5.57 10.38
CA GLN A 428 16.69 5.43 9.93
C GLN A 428 16.78 4.77 8.56
N ILE A 429 15.94 3.73 8.30
CA ILE A 429 15.90 3.03 7.01
C ILE A 429 15.28 3.92 5.93
N ASN A 430 14.10 4.50 6.22
CA ASN A 430 13.41 5.36 5.27
C ASN A 430 12.87 6.63 5.94
N PRO A 431 13.66 7.72 5.97
CA PRO A 431 13.21 9.00 6.54
C PRO A 431 12.00 9.63 5.83
N LYS A 432 11.73 9.20 4.58
CA LYS A 432 10.60 9.71 3.76
C LYS A 432 9.34 8.84 3.88
N LEU A 433 9.29 7.88 4.79
CA LEU A 433 8.08 7.10 5.06
C LEU A 433 7.21 7.88 6.07
N ALA A 434 6.12 8.47 5.58
CA ALA A 434 5.24 9.32 6.38
C ALA A 434 4.65 8.59 7.60
N GLU A 435 4.26 7.33 7.42
CA GLU A 435 3.72 6.47 8.48
C GLU A 435 4.75 6.19 9.59
N ALA A 436 6.03 6.04 9.23
CA ALA A 436 7.10 5.85 10.22
C ALA A 436 7.33 7.13 11.03
N GLN A 437 7.36 8.29 10.38
CA GLN A 437 7.48 9.59 11.04
C GLN A 437 6.30 9.82 12.02
N GLN A 438 5.08 9.54 11.57
CA GLN A 438 3.88 9.65 12.39
C GLN A 438 3.90 8.66 13.56
N ALA A 439 4.23 7.38 13.33
CA ALA A 439 4.30 6.37 14.38
C ALA A 439 5.32 6.76 15.46
N HIS A 440 6.50 7.24 15.04
CA HIS A 440 7.54 7.68 15.98
C HIS A 440 7.12 8.90 16.79
N SER A 441 6.56 9.92 16.15
CA SER A 441 6.00 11.10 16.85
C SER A 441 4.98 10.70 17.91
N ALA A 442 4.07 9.78 17.58
CA ALA A 442 3.10 9.27 18.52
C ALA A 442 3.76 8.50 19.69
N MET A 443 4.79 7.67 19.41
CA MET A 443 5.49 6.93 20.47
C MET A 443 6.19 7.86 21.45
N LEU A 444 6.85 8.92 20.98
CA LEU A 444 7.46 9.94 21.83
C LEU A 444 6.41 10.58 22.77
N ALA A 445 5.25 10.94 22.24
CA ALA A 445 4.15 11.48 23.05
C ALA A 445 3.64 10.48 24.11
N TYR A 446 3.54 9.20 23.75
CA TYR A 446 3.10 8.13 24.68
C TYR A 446 4.07 7.93 25.85
N VAL A 447 5.35 8.16 25.65
CA VAL A 447 6.36 8.07 26.73
C VAL A 447 6.66 9.42 27.37
N SER A 448 5.84 10.45 27.12
CA SER A 448 5.96 11.80 27.71
C SER A 448 7.18 12.61 27.22
N ASP A 449 7.83 12.16 26.14
CA ASP A 449 8.93 12.88 25.49
C ASP A 449 8.39 13.73 24.33
N PHE A 450 8.27 15.03 24.58
CA PHE A 450 7.73 15.97 23.59
C PHE A 450 8.81 16.71 22.78
N SER A 451 10.09 16.41 22.99
CA SER A 451 11.23 17.15 22.39
C SER A 451 11.16 17.22 20.87
N ASP A 452 10.88 16.07 20.21
CA ASP A 452 10.86 15.94 18.76
C ASP A 452 9.47 15.63 18.16
N VAL A 453 8.41 15.60 18.99
CA VAL A 453 7.04 15.30 18.54
C VAL A 453 6.59 16.21 17.40
N VAL A 454 6.81 17.53 17.53
CA VAL A 454 6.43 18.53 16.51
C VAL A 454 7.23 18.33 15.23
N LYS A 455 8.53 18.07 15.31
CA LYS A 455 9.41 17.84 14.17
C LYS A 455 8.93 16.65 13.32
N HIS A 456 8.84 15.46 13.92
CA HIS A 456 8.43 14.25 13.21
C HIS A 456 6.98 14.33 12.69
N SER A 457 6.11 14.99 13.43
CA SER A 457 4.74 15.26 13.00
C SER A 457 4.70 16.22 11.78
N ASN A 458 5.56 17.25 11.72
CA ASN A 458 5.68 18.12 10.57
C ASN A 458 6.16 17.36 9.34
N GLU A 459 7.19 16.52 9.49
CA GLU A 459 7.73 15.69 8.42
C GLU A 459 6.67 14.72 7.89
N ALA A 460 5.91 14.06 8.76
CA ALA A 460 4.82 13.16 8.36
C ALA A 460 3.77 13.88 7.49
N VAL A 461 3.31 15.06 7.91
CA VAL A 461 2.33 15.85 7.16
C VAL A 461 2.91 16.39 5.86
N ALA A 462 4.17 16.80 5.83
CA ALA A 462 4.83 17.25 4.59
C ALA A 462 4.95 16.14 3.55
N LEU A 463 5.21 14.90 3.99
CA LEU A 463 5.34 13.72 3.14
C LEU A 463 3.99 13.17 2.64
N SER A 464 2.92 13.33 3.43
CA SER A 464 1.59 12.80 3.09
C SER A 464 0.49 13.73 3.62
N SER A 465 0.36 14.89 2.97
CA SER A 465 -0.57 15.96 3.37
C SER A 465 -2.04 15.53 3.30
N ASP A 466 -2.38 14.55 2.46
CA ASP A 466 -3.77 14.13 2.21
C ASP A 466 -4.24 12.98 3.11
N ASN A 467 -3.35 12.41 3.90
CA ASN A 467 -3.68 11.28 4.78
C ASN A 467 -4.40 11.75 6.06
N PRO A 468 -5.72 11.45 6.24
CA PRO A 468 -6.48 11.90 7.41
C PRO A 468 -5.99 11.29 8.72
N LYS A 469 -5.39 10.08 8.70
CA LYS A 469 -4.85 9.43 9.91
C LYS A 469 -3.62 10.15 10.44
N ILE A 470 -2.76 10.64 9.55
CA ILE A 470 -1.56 11.42 9.92
C ILE A 470 -1.99 12.73 10.58
N TRP A 471 -2.99 13.42 10.01
CA TRP A 471 -3.54 14.64 10.59
C TRP A 471 -4.19 14.41 11.95
N ALA A 472 -5.02 13.36 12.07
CA ALA A 472 -5.66 13.03 13.35
C ALA A 472 -4.62 12.78 14.45
N SER A 473 -3.57 12.00 14.14
CA SER A 473 -2.46 11.75 15.06
C SER A 473 -1.71 13.03 15.44
N ARG A 474 -1.43 13.91 14.47
CA ARG A 474 -0.79 15.21 14.69
C ARG A 474 -1.61 16.07 15.68
N LEU A 475 -2.89 16.28 15.36
CA LEU A 475 -3.77 17.12 16.15
C LEU A 475 -3.93 16.55 17.57
N PHE A 476 -4.01 15.21 17.69
CA PHE A 476 -4.02 14.53 18.97
C PHE A 476 -2.74 14.81 19.79
N CYS A 477 -1.55 14.66 19.21
CA CYS A 477 -0.30 14.94 19.91
C CYS A 477 -0.18 16.42 20.32
N TYR A 478 -0.67 17.34 19.51
CA TYR A 478 -0.58 18.78 19.77
C TYR A 478 -1.39 19.24 20.99
N ILE A 479 -2.57 18.66 21.26
CA ILE A 479 -3.36 19.03 22.45
C ILE A 479 -2.67 18.61 23.77
N TYR A 480 -1.79 17.62 23.73
CA TYR A 480 -1.01 17.17 24.89
C TYR A 480 0.30 17.93 25.06
N HIS A 481 0.82 18.58 23.99
CA HIS A 481 2.13 19.23 24.03
C HIS A 481 2.20 20.32 25.08
N PRO A 482 3.20 20.29 26.00
CA PRO A 482 3.25 21.20 27.16
C PRO A 482 3.48 22.68 26.80
N ASP A 483 4.15 22.96 25.69
CA ASP A 483 4.64 24.31 25.34
C ASP A 483 3.82 24.99 24.23
N LEU A 484 3.03 24.26 23.47
CA LEU A 484 2.18 24.87 22.45
C LEU A 484 1.04 25.69 23.09
N SER A 485 0.87 26.91 22.63
CA SER A 485 -0.25 27.77 23.03
C SER A 485 -1.57 27.30 22.45
N ALA A 486 -2.71 27.71 23.04
CA ALA A 486 -4.02 27.45 22.46
C ALA A 486 -4.16 28.02 21.05
N LYS A 487 -3.48 29.15 20.73
CA LYS A 487 -3.50 29.78 19.42
C LYS A 487 -2.79 28.91 18.37
N GLU A 488 -1.63 28.37 18.70
CA GLU A 488 -0.87 27.48 17.79
C GLU A 488 -1.64 26.19 17.52
N ILE A 489 -2.23 25.58 18.55
CA ILE A 489 -3.03 24.37 18.40
C ILE A 489 -4.27 24.64 17.53
N ASN A 490 -4.97 25.74 17.76
CA ASN A 490 -6.10 26.13 16.91
C ASN A 490 -5.68 26.41 15.45
N ALA A 491 -4.53 27.04 15.25
CA ALA A 491 -4.02 27.29 13.88
C ALA A 491 -3.85 25.98 13.11
N GLU A 492 -3.35 24.93 13.77
CA GLU A 492 -3.21 23.62 13.11
C GLU A 492 -4.56 22.93 12.82
N HIS A 493 -5.54 23.05 13.70
CA HIS A 493 -6.91 22.56 13.43
C HIS A 493 -7.55 23.32 12.25
N VAL A 494 -7.37 24.62 12.19
CA VAL A 494 -7.79 25.44 11.04
C VAL A 494 -7.09 25.01 9.76
N ARG A 495 -5.77 24.80 9.81
CA ARG A 495 -4.98 24.32 8.66
C ARG A 495 -5.52 23.01 8.14
N TRP A 496 -5.88 22.08 9.03
CA TRP A 496 -6.54 20.84 8.63
C TRP A 496 -7.90 21.08 7.99
N GLY A 497 -8.76 21.91 8.62
CA GLY A 497 -10.11 22.18 8.15
C GLY A 497 -10.19 22.98 6.82
N THR A 498 -9.17 23.80 6.52
CA THR A 498 -9.11 24.57 5.24
C THR A 498 -8.87 23.69 4.00
N ARG A 499 -8.54 22.43 4.19
CA ARG A 499 -8.41 21.46 3.09
C ARG A 499 -9.75 21.06 2.46
N PHE A 500 -10.85 21.31 3.16
CA PHE A 500 -12.19 20.95 2.71
C PHE A 500 -12.91 22.17 2.15
N PRO A 501 -13.57 22.04 0.97
CA PRO A 501 -14.27 23.15 0.35
C PRO A 501 -15.45 23.60 1.22
N THR A 502 -15.76 24.88 1.15
CA THR A 502 -17.03 25.40 1.70
C THR A 502 -18.15 24.97 0.78
N LEU A 503 -19.16 24.29 1.33
CA LEU A 503 -20.31 23.82 0.56
C LEU A 503 -21.41 24.88 0.55
N ASP A 504 -22.20 24.86 -0.52
CA ASP A 504 -23.42 25.63 -0.61
C ASP A 504 -24.49 25.05 0.35
N THR A 505 -25.11 25.89 1.15
CA THR A 505 -26.11 25.50 2.17
C THR A 505 -27.53 25.44 1.64
N ASP A 506 -27.77 25.79 0.39
CA ASP A 506 -29.11 25.83 -0.24
C ASP A 506 -29.76 24.43 -0.35
N ILE A 507 -28.98 23.37 -0.11
CA ILE A 507 -29.49 21.98 -0.08
C ILE A 507 -30.54 21.72 1.00
N PHE A 508 -30.72 22.62 1.96
CA PHE A 508 -31.73 22.52 3.04
C PHE A 508 -32.97 23.38 2.84
N ASP A 509 -33.18 23.99 1.69
CA ASP A 509 -34.35 24.86 1.43
C ASP A 509 -35.69 24.11 1.53
N LEU A 510 -35.69 22.82 1.25
CA LEU A 510 -36.87 21.94 1.37
C LEU A 510 -37.03 21.30 2.75
N HIS A 511 -36.15 21.61 3.73
CA HIS A 511 -36.23 21.04 5.07
C HIS A 511 -37.41 21.68 5.85
N ASP A 512 -38.15 20.85 6.58
CA ASP A 512 -39.27 21.34 7.40
C ASP A 512 -38.74 22.20 8.55
N ARG A 513 -38.97 23.53 8.48
CA ARG A 513 -38.51 24.54 9.45
C ARG A 513 -39.51 24.81 10.58
N SER A 514 -40.45 23.88 10.83
CA SER A 514 -41.42 24.02 11.94
C SER A 514 -40.65 23.99 13.29
N PRO A 515 -40.70 25.08 14.10
CA PRO A 515 -39.85 25.17 15.31
C PRO A 515 -40.23 24.19 16.41
N SER A 516 -41.50 23.74 16.46
CA SER A 516 -42.07 22.94 17.56
C SER A 516 -42.20 21.45 17.26
N ARG A 517 -41.76 21.00 16.08
CA ARG A 517 -41.85 19.58 15.72
C ARG A 517 -40.88 18.70 16.52
N ARG A 518 -41.09 17.39 16.48
CA ARG A 518 -40.15 16.40 16.95
C ARG A 518 -38.87 16.48 16.11
N LEU A 519 -37.71 16.67 16.74
CA LEU A 519 -36.41 16.82 16.06
C LEU A 519 -35.73 15.44 15.89
N ARG A 520 -35.07 15.24 14.75
CA ARG A 520 -34.25 14.08 14.46
C ARG A 520 -32.81 14.37 14.80
N VAL A 521 -32.27 13.67 15.78
CA VAL A 521 -30.90 13.86 16.24
C VAL A 521 -30.09 12.61 15.93
N GLY A 522 -29.05 12.76 15.12
CA GLY A 522 -28.11 11.70 14.75
C GLY A 522 -26.82 11.81 15.56
N TYR A 523 -26.38 10.73 16.18
CA TYR A 523 -25.09 10.65 16.87
C TYR A 523 -24.13 9.73 16.09
N VAL A 524 -22.93 10.21 15.78
CA VAL A 524 -21.89 9.48 15.06
C VAL A 524 -20.74 9.14 15.99
N SER A 525 -20.47 7.86 16.22
CA SER A 525 -19.37 7.44 17.10
C SER A 525 -18.85 6.03 16.81
N PRO A 526 -17.53 5.77 16.97
CA PRO A 526 -16.94 4.45 17.06
C PRO A 526 -17.02 3.83 18.46
N ASP A 527 -17.51 4.61 19.47
CA ASP A 527 -17.38 4.28 20.89
C ASP A 527 -18.70 3.86 21.54
N PHE A 528 -19.70 3.47 20.77
CA PHE A 528 -20.95 2.83 21.26
C PHE A 528 -20.70 1.38 21.71
N ARG A 529 -19.73 1.21 22.61
CA ARG A 529 -19.23 -0.08 23.13
C ARG A 529 -18.60 0.10 24.50
N GLY A 530 -17.95 -0.94 25.03
CA GLY A 530 -17.15 -0.90 26.26
C GLY A 530 -15.94 0.04 26.16
N HIS A 531 -16.18 1.35 26.13
CA HIS A 531 -15.20 2.42 26.08
C HIS A 531 -15.42 3.42 27.22
N SER A 532 -14.41 4.21 27.60
CA SER A 532 -14.54 5.19 28.68
C SER A 532 -15.61 6.26 28.44
N CYS A 533 -15.93 6.59 27.19
CA CYS A 533 -16.98 7.54 26.83
C CYS A 533 -18.39 7.04 27.25
N ARG A 534 -18.59 5.72 27.38
CA ARG A 534 -19.89 5.17 27.79
C ARG A 534 -20.41 5.72 29.10
N PHE A 535 -19.52 6.02 30.05
CA PHE A 535 -19.88 6.56 31.36
C PHE A 535 -20.51 7.96 31.29
N PHE A 536 -20.33 8.63 30.14
CA PHE A 536 -20.85 9.96 29.81
C PHE A 536 -21.96 9.91 28.76
N PHE A 537 -21.96 8.93 27.86
CA PHE A 537 -22.98 8.77 26.82
C PHE A 537 -24.28 8.17 27.35
N GLU A 538 -24.20 7.08 28.15
CA GLU A 538 -25.36 6.40 28.70
C GLU A 538 -26.28 7.33 29.53
N PRO A 539 -25.77 8.25 30.39
CA PRO A 539 -26.60 9.20 31.10
C PRO A 539 -27.47 10.08 30.20
N LEU A 540 -26.89 10.61 29.09
CA LEU A 540 -27.65 11.44 28.16
C LEU A 540 -28.66 10.62 27.37
N PHE A 541 -28.19 9.54 26.70
CA PHE A 541 -29.02 8.78 25.78
C PHE A 541 -30.21 8.11 26.46
N SER A 542 -30.04 7.64 27.69
CA SER A 542 -31.12 7.01 28.47
C SER A 542 -32.15 8.01 29.02
N GLN A 543 -31.88 9.31 29.00
CA GLN A 543 -32.74 10.37 29.56
C GLN A 543 -33.33 11.30 28.51
N HIS A 544 -33.08 11.08 27.23
CA HIS A 544 -33.69 11.85 26.15
C HIS A 544 -35.22 11.71 26.14
N ASP A 545 -35.93 12.82 25.92
CA ASP A 545 -37.36 12.83 25.75
C ASP A 545 -37.74 12.39 24.30
N HIS A 546 -38.02 11.09 24.12
CA HIS A 546 -38.42 10.52 22.83
C HIS A 546 -39.72 11.09 22.23
N ALA A 547 -40.54 11.75 23.01
CA ALA A 547 -41.71 12.45 22.47
C ALA A 547 -41.31 13.72 21.68
N ARG A 548 -40.17 14.29 22.01
CA ARG A 548 -39.66 15.55 21.42
C ARG A 548 -38.47 15.34 20.49
N PHE A 549 -37.75 14.24 20.67
CA PHE A 549 -36.54 13.89 19.89
C PHE A 549 -36.64 12.48 19.36
N GLU A 550 -36.30 12.28 18.10
CA GLU A 550 -36.12 10.97 17.46
C GLU A 550 -34.62 10.73 17.30
N LEU A 551 -34.12 9.67 17.95
CA LEU A 551 -32.69 9.43 18.09
C LEU A 551 -32.18 8.41 17.07
N PHE A 552 -31.14 8.77 16.34
CA PHE A 552 -30.46 7.94 15.34
C PHE A 552 -29.02 7.69 15.80
N ALA A 553 -28.58 6.44 15.80
CA ALA A 553 -27.17 6.10 15.97
C ALA A 553 -26.55 5.76 14.60
N TYR A 554 -25.43 6.39 14.28
CA TYR A 554 -24.55 6.04 13.18
C TYR A 554 -23.29 5.40 13.77
N SER A 555 -23.31 4.07 13.90
CA SER A 555 -22.32 3.30 14.64
C SER A 555 -21.16 2.87 13.76
N ASN A 556 -19.94 3.32 14.10
CA ASN A 556 -18.69 2.89 13.45
C ASN A 556 -17.91 1.89 14.34
N VAL A 557 -18.62 1.05 15.08
CA VAL A 557 -18.05 0.08 16.02
C VAL A 557 -17.48 -1.12 15.28
N LEU A 558 -16.19 -1.41 15.46
CA LEU A 558 -15.53 -2.56 14.83
C LEU A 558 -15.97 -3.91 15.42
N ASN A 559 -16.06 -3.98 16.75
CA ASN A 559 -16.47 -5.19 17.48
C ASN A 559 -17.57 -4.81 18.45
N GLU A 560 -18.76 -5.31 18.21
CA GLU A 560 -19.91 -5.14 19.10
C GLU A 560 -19.71 -5.97 20.38
N ASP A 561 -20.15 -5.41 21.51
CA ASP A 561 -20.14 -6.04 22.83
C ASP A 561 -21.48 -5.89 23.56
N GLU A 562 -21.55 -6.33 24.83
CA GLU A 562 -22.74 -6.19 25.66
C GLU A 562 -23.19 -4.73 25.84
N HIS A 563 -22.24 -3.79 25.85
CA HIS A 563 -22.54 -2.36 25.95
C HIS A 563 -23.14 -1.82 24.65
N THR A 564 -22.67 -2.31 23.49
CA THR A 564 -23.27 -2.00 22.18
C THR A 564 -24.73 -2.41 22.15
N GLN A 565 -25.07 -3.62 22.66
CA GLN A 565 -26.46 -4.09 22.73
C GLN A 565 -27.30 -3.18 23.64
N ARG A 566 -26.73 -2.69 24.76
CA ARG A 566 -27.40 -1.73 25.65
C ARG A 566 -27.62 -0.39 24.96
N PHE A 567 -26.62 0.15 24.23
CA PHE A 567 -26.77 1.38 23.48
C PHE A 567 -27.92 1.29 22.47
N LYS A 568 -28.06 0.16 21.75
CA LYS A 568 -29.17 -0.05 20.79
C LYS A 568 -30.56 0.19 21.41
N THR A 569 -30.70 0.00 22.74
CA THR A 569 -31.99 0.23 23.40
C THR A 569 -32.31 1.71 23.66
N TYR A 570 -31.37 2.61 23.52
CA TYR A 570 -31.56 4.05 23.77
C TYR A 570 -31.90 4.83 22.49
N PHE A 571 -31.81 4.20 21.30
CA PHE A 571 -32.05 4.85 20.02
C PHE A 571 -33.33 4.34 19.36
N ASP A 572 -34.05 5.23 18.66
CA ASP A 572 -35.20 4.86 17.86
C ASP A 572 -34.74 4.13 16.57
N GLU A 573 -33.57 4.53 16.03
CA GLU A 573 -33.00 3.97 14.81
C GLU A 573 -31.51 3.73 14.94
N TRP A 574 -31.04 2.57 14.50
CA TRP A 574 -29.63 2.19 14.53
C TRP A 574 -29.12 1.92 13.12
N ARG A 575 -28.05 2.61 12.74
CA ARG A 575 -27.35 2.46 11.44
C ARG A 575 -25.94 1.97 11.71
N ASP A 576 -25.60 0.79 11.21
CA ASP A 576 -24.21 0.36 11.14
C ASP A 576 -23.55 1.03 9.92
N ILE A 577 -22.50 1.79 10.17
CA ILE A 577 -21.73 2.50 9.13
C ILE A 577 -20.31 1.96 8.98
N LEU A 578 -20.01 0.83 9.63
CA LEU A 578 -18.70 0.19 9.50
C LEU A 578 -18.51 -0.29 8.06
N GLY A 579 -17.40 0.12 7.46
CA GLY A 579 -17.08 -0.22 6.05
C GLY A 579 -17.75 0.68 5.00
N ALA A 580 -18.79 1.45 5.37
CA ALA A 580 -19.38 2.42 4.45
C ALA A 580 -18.43 3.61 4.20
N SER A 581 -18.37 4.10 2.98
CA SER A 581 -17.66 5.34 2.64
C SER A 581 -18.33 6.54 3.30
N ASP A 582 -17.59 7.66 3.44
CA ASP A 582 -18.17 8.89 3.98
C ASP A 582 -19.33 9.39 3.12
N GLN A 583 -19.27 9.22 1.81
CA GLN A 583 -20.35 9.60 0.89
C GLN A 583 -21.62 8.78 1.12
N GLU A 584 -21.52 7.46 1.30
CA GLU A 584 -22.66 6.60 1.62
C GLU A 584 -23.31 6.98 2.94
N VAL A 585 -22.50 7.32 3.95
CA VAL A 585 -23.01 7.79 5.27
C VAL A 585 -23.71 9.16 5.11
N VAL A 586 -23.13 10.07 4.31
CA VAL A 586 -23.79 11.35 3.98
C VAL A 586 -25.17 11.13 3.37
N GLU A 587 -25.31 10.17 2.44
CA GLU A 587 -26.59 9.83 1.81
C GLU A 587 -27.57 9.20 2.81
N MET A 588 -27.10 8.36 3.75
CA MET A 588 -27.93 7.83 4.84
C MET A 588 -28.47 8.96 5.72
N VAL A 589 -27.62 9.87 6.18
CA VAL A 589 -28.00 11.01 7.05
C VAL A 589 -29.04 11.90 6.34
N ARG A 590 -28.84 12.18 5.06
CA ARG A 590 -29.81 12.97 4.23
C ARG A 590 -31.14 12.23 4.05
N ARG A 591 -31.11 10.93 3.77
CA ARG A 591 -32.33 10.09 3.64
C ARG A 591 -33.13 10.05 4.94
N ASP A 592 -32.43 9.94 6.08
CA ASP A 592 -33.02 9.92 7.41
C ASP A 592 -33.52 11.32 7.83
N ARG A 593 -33.18 12.37 7.04
CA ARG A 593 -33.57 13.79 7.27
C ARG A 593 -33.20 14.27 8.67
N ILE A 594 -31.96 14.04 9.05
CA ILE A 594 -31.42 14.46 10.35
C ILE A 594 -31.39 15.98 10.44
N ASP A 595 -31.91 16.51 11.53
CA ASP A 595 -31.92 17.96 11.84
C ASP A 595 -30.61 18.41 12.50
N ILE A 596 -30.17 17.62 13.45
CA ILE A 596 -28.99 17.88 14.25
C ILE A 596 -28.09 16.64 14.19
N LEU A 597 -26.89 16.79 13.63
CA LEU A 597 -25.90 15.72 13.58
C LEU A 597 -24.79 16.01 14.60
N VAL A 598 -24.56 15.06 15.51
CA VAL A 598 -23.61 15.17 16.61
C VAL A 598 -22.40 14.29 16.33
N ASP A 599 -21.22 14.89 16.25
CA ASP A 599 -19.96 14.20 16.32
C ASP A 599 -19.61 13.92 17.79
N ALA A 600 -19.45 12.66 18.14
CA ALA A 600 -19.11 12.23 19.50
C ALA A 600 -17.71 11.58 19.57
N CYS A 601 -16.80 11.99 18.68
CA CYS A 601 -15.45 11.43 18.58
C CYS A 601 -14.37 12.49 18.34
N GLY A 602 -14.61 13.50 17.50
CA GLY A 602 -13.62 14.48 17.07
C GLY A 602 -12.43 13.83 16.36
N HIS A 603 -11.21 14.29 16.63
CA HIS A 603 -9.97 13.77 16.04
C HIS A 603 -9.44 12.48 16.67
N MET A 604 -10.26 11.73 17.42
CA MET A 604 -9.86 10.45 17.97
C MET A 604 -9.80 9.36 16.90
N GLN A 605 -9.24 8.20 17.26
CA GLN A 605 -9.13 7.07 16.34
C GLN A 605 -10.50 6.60 15.83
N ASN A 606 -10.58 6.20 14.58
CA ASN A 606 -11.80 5.73 13.91
C ASN A 606 -12.92 6.78 13.82
N ASN A 607 -12.59 8.08 13.90
CA ASN A 607 -13.56 9.15 13.70
C ASN A 607 -14.16 9.14 12.27
N ARG A 608 -15.26 9.84 12.11
CA ARG A 608 -15.98 10.03 10.83
C ARG A 608 -16.15 11.52 10.50
N LEU A 609 -15.16 12.37 10.87
CA LEU A 609 -15.19 13.81 10.55
C LEU A 609 -15.30 14.09 9.04
N GLY A 610 -14.88 13.16 8.19
CA GLY A 610 -15.10 13.23 6.74
C GLY A 610 -16.57 13.36 6.36
N VAL A 611 -17.50 12.73 7.07
CA VAL A 611 -18.95 12.87 6.87
C VAL A 611 -19.38 14.33 7.09
N PHE A 612 -18.88 14.96 8.16
CA PHE A 612 -19.24 16.33 8.53
C PHE A 612 -18.72 17.39 7.55
N THR A 613 -17.65 17.08 6.81
CA THR A 613 -17.14 17.99 5.76
C THR A 613 -18.14 18.23 4.62
N HIS A 614 -19.09 17.29 4.44
CA HIS A 614 -20.13 17.35 3.40
C HIS A 614 -21.42 18.00 3.86
N LYS A 615 -21.46 18.49 5.10
CA LYS A 615 -22.65 19.16 5.69
C LYS A 615 -23.96 18.40 5.41
N PRO A 616 -24.13 17.12 5.85
CA PRO A 616 -25.34 16.35 5.54
C PRO A 616 -26.58 16.76 6.35
N ALA A 617 -26.43 17.50 7.44
CA ALA A 617 -27.51 17.97 8.29
C ALA A 617 -27.50 19.50 8.45
N PRO A 618 -28.66 20.15 8.64
CA PRO A 618 -28.78 21.60 8.85
C PRO A 618 -27.88 22.12 9.97
N ILE A 619 -27.84 21.37 11.08
CA ILE A 619 -27.05 21.71 12.26
C ILE A 619 -26.05 20.58 12.52
N GLN A 620 -24.81 20.94 12.70
CA GLN A 620 -23.72 20.02 13.07
C GLN A 620 -23.02 20.52 14.30
N LEU A 621 -22.78 19.63 15.26
CA LEU A 621 -22.05 19.99 16.47
C LEU A 621 -21.12 18.84 16.92
N THR A 622 -20.10 19.20 17.69
CA THR A 622 -19.22 18.22 18.34
C THR A 622 -19.41 18.25 19.87
N TRP A 623 -19.46 17.05 20.48
CA TRP A 623 -19.62 16.86 21.91
C TRP A 623 -18.92 15.57 22.35
N GLU A 624 -18.27 15.58 23.49
CA GLU A 624 -17.50 14.48 24.08
C GLU A 624 -16.35 13.96 23.19
N GLY A 625 -15.69 12.87 23.56
CA GLY A 625 -14.57 12.26 22.86
C GLY A 625 -13.33 13.14 22.78
N TYR A 626 -13.42 14.26 22.07
CA TYR A 626 -12.32 15.18 21.83
C TYR A 626 -12.63 16.58 22.38
N SER A 627 -11.92 16.99 23.43
CA SER A 627 -12.23 18.25 24.15
C SER A 627 -11.53 19.46 23.53
N TRP A 628 -11.59 19.63 22.19
CA TRP A 628 -11.05 20.76 21.44
C TRP A 628 -11.93 21.07 20.23
N THR A 629 -11.62 22.13 19.45
CA THR A 629 -12.27 22.42 18.17
C THR A 629 -12.01 21.29 17.17
N THR A 630 -12.95 21.02 16.26
CA THR A 630 -12.72 20.14 15.11
C THR A 630 -11.89 20.81 14.01
N GLY A 631 -11.90 22.15 13.96
CA GLY A 631 -11.26 22.93 12.88
C GLY A 631 -12.10 23.04 11.61
N LEU A 632 -13.27 22.38 11.53
CA LEU A 632 -14.13 22.35 10.36
C LEU A 632 -15.06 23.57 10.30
N LYS A 633 -15.09 24.29 9.19
CA LYS A 633 -16.06 25.36 8.94
C LYS A 633 -17.50 24.87 8.85
N GLN A 634 -17.69 23.59 8.49
CA GLN A 634 -19.00 22.94 8.36
C GLN A 634 -19.58 22.53 9.70
N MET A 635 -18.76 22.52 10.78
CA MET A 635 -19.22 22.28 12.15
C MET A 635 -19.71 23.61 12.74
N ASP A 636 -20.98 23.65 13.19
CA ASP A 636 -21.60 24.90 13.64
C ASP A 636 -21.31 25.20 15.10
N TYR A 637 -21.38 24.17 15.96
CA TYR A 637 -21.32 24.34 17.39
C TYR A 637 -20.39 23.33 18.08
N VAL A 638 -19.89 23.72 19.27
CA VAL A 638 -19.24 22.82 20.22
C VAL A 638 -19.84 23.01 21.60
N LEU A 639 -20.12 21.91 22.30
CA LEU A 639 -20.67 21.96 23.66
C LEU A 639 -19.56 21.97 24.70
N PHE A 640 -19.56 22.99 25.55
CA PHE A 640 -18.72 23.10 26.75
C PHE A 640 -19.56 23.59 27.95
N ASP A 641 -18.93 23.77 29.09
CA ASP A 641 -19.46 24.50 30.27
C ASP A 641 -18.62 25.76 30.48
N PRO A 642 -19.08 26.70 31.38
CA PRO A 642 -18.38 27.95 31.63
C PRO A 642 -16.99 27.79 32.26
N TYR A 643 -16.73 26.69 32.94
CA TYR A 643 -15.46 26.43 33.62
C TYR A 643 -14.41 25.89 32.66
N MET A 644 -14.81 25.00 31.73
CA MET A 644 -13.94 24.50 30.68
C MET A 644 -13.64 25.55 29.61
N ALA A 645 -14.65 26.29 29.21
CA ALA A 645 -14.55 27.30 28.17
C ALA A 645 -14.95 28.70 28.69
N PRO A 646 -14.11 29.37 29.51
CA PRO A 646 -14.35 30.72 29.93
C PRO A 646 -14.41 31.69 28.74
N PRO A 647 -14.87 32.96 28.93
CA PRO A 647 -14.84 33.98 27.89
C PRO A 647 -13.42 34.11 27.28
N GLY A 648 -13.33 34.19 25.97
CA GLY A 648 -12.05 34.24 25.25
C GLY A 648 -11.46 32.87 24.89
N THR A 649 -12.09 31.74 25.24
CA THR A 649 -11.71 30.42 24.73
C THR A 649 -11.82 30.38 23.20
N LEU A 650 -10.79 29.87 22.55
CA LEU A 650 -10.70 29.78 21.09
C LEU A 650 -11.33 28.48 20.58
N ALA A 651 -12.22 28.61 19.62
CA ALA A 651 -12.75 27.51 18.79
C ALA A 651 -13.16 28.05 17.42
N ILE A 652 -13.30 27.18 16.44
CA ILE A 652 -13.83 27.54 15.12
C ILE A 652 -15.35 27.56 15.16
N GLU A 653 -15.92 26.58 15.84
CA GLU A 653 -17.35 26.43 16.13
C GLU A 653 -17.82 27.50 17.11
N GLU A 654 -19.10 27.85 17.06
CA GLU A 654 -19.71 28.64 18.12
C GLU A 654 -19.79 27.82 19.40
N ILE A 655 -19.23 28.35 20.50
CA ILE A 655 -19.23 27.66 21.79
C ILE A 655 -20.57 27.85 22.48
N ILE A 656 -21.33 26.76 22.63
CA ILE A 656 -22.49 26.68 23.49
C ILE A 656 -22.04 26.25 24.88
N ARG A 657 -22.33 27.09 25.88
CA ARG A 657 -22.01 26.82 27.30
C ARG A 657 -23.24 26.30 28.00
N LEU A 658 -23.24 24.99 28.30
CA LEU A 658 -24.26 24.39 29.12
C LEU A 658 -24.22 25.01 30.54
N PRO A 659 -25.36 25.19 31.22
CA PRO A 659 -25.42 25.99 32.45
C PRO A 659 -24.54 25.54 33.63
N LYS A 660 -24.33 24.25 33.76
CA LYS A 660 -23.63 23.64 34.90
C LYS A 660 -22.37 22.88 34.48
N THR A 661 -22.53 21.83 33.75
CA THR A 661 -21.45 20.95 33.33
C THR A 661 -21.63 20.51 31.89
N ARG A 662 -20.52 20.25 31.16
CA ARG A 662 -20.52 19.68 29.83
C ARG A 662 -20.93 18.21 29.83
N THR A 663 -20.74 17.51 30.92
CA THR A 663 -20.91 16.05 30.99
C THR A 663 -21.39 15.63 32.38
N VAL A 664 -22.12 14.54 32.43
CA VAL A 664 -22.51 13.82 33.65
C VAL A 664 -21.92 12.43 33.65
N PHE A 665 -21.76 11.86 34.82
CA PHE A 665 -21.06 10.60 35.00
C PHE A 665 -21.98 9.54 35.58
N ARG A 666 -22.02 8.35 34.93
CA ARG A 666 -22.66 7.14 35.48
C ARG A 666 -21.57 6.14 35.87
N PRO A 667 -21.31 5.88 37.13
CA PRO A 667 -20.28 4.92 37.53
C PRO A 667 -20.63 3.52 37.04
N GLY A 668 -19.61 2.77 36.59
CA GLY A 668 -19.79 1.38 36.19
C GLY A 668 -20.14 0.47 37.35
N GLU A 669 -20.74 -0.68 37.08
CA GLU A 669 -21.23 -1.65 38.08
C GLU A 669 -20.17 -2.05 39.11
N ARG A 670 -18.90 -2.23 38.65
CA ARG A 670 -17.77 -2.53 39.56
C ARG A 670 -17.50 -1.38 40.51
N ALA A 671 -17.52 -0.14 40.02
CA ALA A 671 -17.30 1.06 40.85
C ALA A 671 -18.41 1.25 41.92
N VAL A 672 -19.66 0.94 41.54
CA VAL A 672 -20.82 1.06 42.45
C VAL A 672 -20.66 0.11 43.67
N ASN A 673 -20.18 -1.11 43.42
CA ASN A 673 -20.06 -2.16 44.45
C ASN A 673 -18.78 -2.06 45.28
N GLU A 674 -17.79 -1.26 44.85
CA GLU A 674 -16.52 -1.11 45.57
C GLU A 674 -16.68 -0.16 46.79
N PRO A 675 -16.28 -0.57 48.02
CA PRO A 675 -16.40 0.30 49.19
C PRO A 675 -15.34 1.42 49.16
N VAL A 676 -15.71 2.59 49.66
CA VAL A 676 -14.75 3.66 49.94
C VAL A 676 -13.92 3.26 51.17
N LYS A 677 -12.61 3.06 50.96
CA LYS A 677 -11.66 2.71 52.02
C LYS A 677 -11.37 3.94 52.91
N SER A 678 -10.96 3.72 54.17
CA SER A 678 -10.41 4.78 55.02
C SER A 678 -9.16 5.39 54.41
N LEU A 679 -8.86 6.65 54.76
CA LEU A 679 -7.68 7.35 54.27
C LEU A 679 -6.38 6.56 54.57
N PRO A 680 -5.58 6.16 53.58
CA PRO A 680 -4.35 5.39 53.79
C PRO A 680 -3.38 6.00 54.79
N ALA A 681 -3.20 7.32 54.74
CA ALA A 681 -2.28 8.08 55.62
C ALA A 681 -2.57 7.91 57.09
N LEU A 682 -3.82 7.59 57.48
CA LEU A 682 -4.17 7.29 58.93
C LEU A 682 -3.50 6.01 59.43
N LYS A 683 -3.14 5.08 58.53
CA LYS A 683 -2.49 3.80 58.85
C LYS A 683 -0.98 3.87 58.68
N THR A 684 -0.55 4.54 57.60
CA THR A 684 0.88 4.56 57.18
C THR A 684 1.65 5.70 57.86
N GLY A 685 0.99 6.76 58.28
CA GLY A 685 1.60 7.99 58.74
C GLY A 685 2.16 8.84 57.62
N ASN A 686 2.08 8.41 56.37
CA ASN A 686 2.64 9.09 55.20
C ASN A 686 1.55 9.31 54.18
N ILE A 687 1.58 10.50 53.55
CA ILE A 687 0.69 10.81 52.41
C ILE A 687 1.14 10.07 51.17
N THR A 688 0.19 9.45 50.47
CA THR A 688 0.34 8.83 49.18
C THR A 688 -0.36 9.67 48.11
N PHE A 689 0.42 10.35 47.30
CA PHE A 689 -0.06 10.96 46.05
C PHE A 689 -0.20 9.89 44.97
N GLY A 690 -1.14 10.08 44.03
CA GLY A 690 -1.31 9.14 42.95
C GLY A 690 -1.67 9.82 41.64
N TYR A 691 -1.31 9.15 40.55
CA TYR A 691 -1.77 9.43 39.19
C TYR A 691 -2.26 8.13 38.58
N SER A 692 -3.48 8.16 38.01
CA SER A 692 -4.08 7.01 37.35
C SER A 692 -4.66 7.45 36.00
N GLY A 693 -3.87 7.44 34.96
CA GLY A 693 -4.31 7.94 33.68
C GLY A 693 -3.29 7.75 32.54
N ARG A 694 -3.68 8.24 31.39
CA ARG A 694 -2.84 8.16 30.16
C ARG A 694 -1.55 8.94 30.36
N THR A 695 -0.43 8.32 29.99
CA THR A 695 0.91 8.91 30.13
C THR A 695 1.20 10.03 29.14
N GLU A 696 0.48 10.11 28.03
CA GLU A 696 0.56 11.23 27.07
C GLU A 696 0.20 12.58 27.69
N ARG A 697 -0.47 12.57 28.84
CA ARG A 697 -0.78 13.79 29.63
C ARG A 697 0.37 14.23 30.53
N LEU A 698 1.29 13.32 30.81
CA LEU A 698 2.47 13.58 31.60
C LEU A 698 3.52 14.31 30.75
N ASN A 699 4.27 15.20 31.35
CA ASN A 699 5.30 15.97 30.70
C ASN A 699 6.25 16.59 31.74
N TYR A 700 7.32 17.21 31.30
CA TYR A 700 8.34 17.77 32.17
C TYR A 700 7.82 18.80 33.18
N LYS A 701 6.77 19.60 32.87
CA LYS A 701 6.16 20.56 33.79
C LYS A 701 5.46 19.85 34.96
N VAL A 702 4.75 18.77 34.64
CA VAL A 702 4.11 17.90 35.65
C VAL A 702 5.17 17.27 36.54
N PHE A 703 6.22 16.69 35.97
CA PHE A 703 7.29 16.05 36.75
C PHE A 703 8.05 17.04 37.64
N ASN A 704 8.35 18.26 37.14
CA ASN A 704 8.92 19.32 37.94
C ASN A 704 8.05 19.71 39.14
N ALA A 705 6.73 19.80 38.92
CA ALA A 705 5.80 20.11 40.02
C ALA A 705 5.75 18.96 41.04
N TRP A 706 5.68 17.70 40.59
CA TRP A 706 5.69 16.54 41.49
C TRP A 706 7.02 16.39 42.24
N GLY A 707 8.16 16.66 41.60
CA GLY A 707 9.47 16.68 42.22
C GLY A 707 9.50 17.69 43.38
N LYS A 708 8.98 18.92 43.18
CA LYS A 708 8.88 19.94 44.23
C LYS A 708 7.93 19.55 45.38
N ILE A 709 6.82 18.87 45.05
CA ILE A 709 5.91 18.36 46.10
C ILE A 709 6.64 17.35 46.97
N LEU A 710 7.34 16.39 46.35
CA LEU A 710 8.04 15.35 47.09
C LEU A 710 9.28 15.90 47.86
N GLU A 711 9.92 16.95 47.36
CA GLU A 711 10.98 17.67 48.04
C GLU A 711 10.46 18.33 49.35
N ARG A 712 9.30 19.04 49.27
CA ARG A 712 8.67 19.69 50.44
C ARG A 712 8.04 18.72 51.43
N LEU A 713 7.73 17.49 51.00
CA LEU A 713 7.12 16.42 51.80
C LEU A 713 7.99 15.16 51.77
N PRO A 714 9.07 15.11 52.60
CA PRO A 714 10.09 14.05 52.51
C PRO A 714 9.60 12.62 52.74
N THR A 715 8.46 12.44 53.44
CA THR A 715 7.88 11.10 53.72
C THR A 715 6.78 10.70 52.76
N ALA A 716 6.33 11.62 51.88
CA ALA A 716 5.25 11.32 50.94
C ALA A 716 5.69 10.34 49.88
N GLN A 717 4.75 9.50 49.40
CA GLN A 717 4.95 8.52 48.31
C GLN A 717 4.19 8.97 47.06
N LEU A 718 4.63 8.47 45.88
CA LEU A 718 3.97 8.68 44.60
C LEU A 718 3.62 7.33 43.97
N VAL A 719 2.36 7.13 43.62
CA VAL A 719 1.88 5.94 42.87
C VAL A 719 1.50 6.34 41.46
N LEU A 720 2.11 5.69 40.47
CA LEU A 720 1.72 5.76 39.06
C LEU A 720 1.03 4.45 38.70
N ASP A 721 -0.29 4.50 38.49
CA ASP A 721 -1.11 3.32 38.26
C ASP A 721 -1.77 3.37 36.90
N TYR A 722 -1.16 2.70 35.92
CA TYR A 722 -1.68 2.65 34.55
C TYR A 722 -1.17 1.41 33.83
N LYS A 723 -1.96 0.93 32.86
CA LYS A 723 -1.71 -0.32 32.13
C LYS A 723 -0.33 -0.42 31.48
N MET A 724 0.29 0.69 31.07
CA MET A 724 1.62 0.67 30.47
C MET A 724 2.72 0.24 31.47
N PHE A 725 2.50 0.38 32.76
CA PHE A 725 3.46 -0.07 33.78
C PHE A 725 3.39 -1.57 34.09
N SER A 726 2.68 -2.36 33.25
CA SER A 726 2.81 -3.84 33.24
C SER A 726 4.13 -4.31 32.62
N ASP A 727 4.79 -3.46 31.81
CA ASP A 727 6.02 -3.76 31.08
C ASP A 727 7.26 -3.25 31.85
N ALA A 728 8.13 -4.18 32.28
CA ALA A 728 9.31 -3.81 33.07
C ALA A 728 10.33 -2.89 32.32
N PRO A 729 10.60 -3.09 31.01
CA PRO A 729 11.41 -2.15 30.24
C PRO A 729 10.82 -0.73 30.18
N THR A 730 9.50 -0.60 30.07
CA THR A 730 8.82 0.70 30.11
C THR A 730 8.91 1.35 31.50
N GLN A 731 8.78 0.58 32.58
CA GLN A 731 9.03 1.09 33.94
C GLN A 731 10.47 1.58 34.10
N ALA A 732 11.48 0.85 33.57
CA ALA A 732 12.87 1.26 33.62
C ALA A 732 13.08 2.59 32.88
N TYR A 733 12.53 2.73 31.68
CA TYR A 733 12.58 3.99 30.93
C TYR A 733 12.00 5.17 31.74
N TYR A 734 10.83 4.96 32.38
CA TYR A 734 10.21 6.00 33.20
C TYR A 734 11.00 6.30 34.48
N ARG A 735 11.67 5.32 35.08
CA ARG A 735 12.56 5.56 36.25
C ARG A 735 13.70 6.50 35.89
N ASP A 736 14.36 6.25 34.78
CA ASP A 736 15.46 7.07 34.28
C ASP A 736 14.95 8.48 33.92
N PHE A 737 13.78 8.56 33.31
CA PHE A 737 13.18 9.84 32.91
C PHE A 737 12.77 10.69 34.12
N LEU A 738 12.06 10.13 35.11
CA LEU A 738 11.65 10.81 36.33
C LEU A 738 12.83 11.24 37.22
N GLY A 739 13.90 10.44 37.24
CA GLY A 739 15.13 10.76 37.98
C GLY A 739 15.76 12.08 37.53
N GLN A 740 15.61 12.47 36.29
CA GLN A 740 16.12 13.74 35.76
C GLN A 740 15.43 14.98 36.36
N TYR A 741 14.23 14.80 36.94
CA TYR A 741 13.46 15.87 37.61
C TYR A 741 13.61 15.88 39.14
N GLY A 742 14.66 15.22 39.66
CA GLY A 742 14.95 15.18 41.11
C GLY A 742 13.99 14.33 41.94
N ILE A 743 13.22 13.44 41.27
CA ILE A 743 12.28 12.54 41.95
C ILE A 743 13.06 11.33 42.48
N ASP A 744 13.05 11.14 43.81
CA ASP A 744 13.61 9.95 44.46
C ASP A 744 12.79 8.71 44.10
N MET A 745 13.33 7.83 43.26
CA MET A 745 12.64 6.65 42.77
C MET A 745 12.35 5.58 43.84
N SER A 746 12.98 5.66 45.01
CA SER A 746 12.64 4.80 46.13
C SER A 746 11.25 5.09 46.70
N ARG A 747 10.71 6.26 46.39
CA ARG A 747 9.41 6.78 46.81
C ARG A 747 8.32 6.65 45.74
N VAL A 748 8.65 6.06 44.57
CA VAL A 748 7.74 5.92 43.43
C VAL A 748 7.38 4.46 43.21
N THR A 749 6.10 4.16 43.25
CA THR A 749 5.53 2.86 42.89
C THR A 749 4.89 2.98 41.49
N MET A 750 5.36 2.18 40.55
CA MET A 750 4.74 2.04 39.23
C MET A 750 4.03 0.69 39.15
N ARG A 751 2.73 0.69 38.83
CA ARG A 751 1.92 -0.53 38.81
C ARG A 751 0.80 -0.48 37.77
N ASN A 752 0.23 -1.65 37.48
CA ASN A 752 -1.00 -1.80 36.74
C ASN A 752 -2.01 -2.57 37.62
N SER A 753 -2.89 -1.85 38.28
CA SER A 753 -3.93 -2.48 39.10
C SER A 753 -4.99 -3.14 38.20
N LEU A 754 -5.26 -4.43 38.42
CA LEU A 754 -6.32 -5.17 37.70
C LEU A 754 -7.71 -4.61 37.99
N ASN A 755 -7.90 -4.11 39.22
CA ASN A 755 -9.06 -3.35 39.63
C ASN A 755 -8.61 -1.91 39.98
N ILE A 756 -8.86 -0.98 39.09
CA ILE A 756 -8.47 0.43 39.26
C ILE A 756 -9.13 1.05 40.53
N PHE A 757 -10.35 0.67 40.87
CA PHE A 757 -11.07 1.19 42.00
C PHE A 757 -10.44 0.75 43.33
N GLU A 758 -9.96 -0.49 43.40
CA GLU A 758 -9.17 -0.99 44.52
C GLU A 758 -7.84 -0.23 44.63
N GLY A 759 -7.16 -0.02 43.46
CA GLY A 759 -5.91 0.74 43.38
C GLY A 759 -6.04 2.20 43.84
N LEU A 760 -7.14 2.86 43.50
CA LEU A 760 -7.47 4.20 43.98
C LEU A 760 -7.66 4.24 45.54
N GLY A 761 -8.06 3.12 46.12
CA GLY A 761 -8.18 2.99 47.57
C GLY A 761 -6.88 3.21 48.33
N ASP A 762 -5.72 3.05 47.68
CA ASP A 762 -4.37 3.21 48.27
C ASP A 762 -3.80 4.65 48.09
N ILE A 763 -4.54 5.55 47.49
CA ILE A 763 -4.15 6.93 47.20
C ILE A 763 -4.88 7.89 48.11
N ASP A 764 -4.20 8.85 48.72
CA ASP A 764 -4.80 9.89 49.60
C ASP A 764 -5.26 11.09 48.74
N ILE A 765 -4.44 11.56 47.81
CA ILE A 765 -4.70 12.70 46.94
C ILE A 765 -4.32 12.32 45.48
N LEU A 766 -5.27 12.47 44.55
CA LEU A 766 -4.98 12.34 43.14
C LEU A 766 -4.31 13.63 42.62
N LEU A 767 -3.16 13.49 41.93
CA LEU A 767 -2.51 14.60 41.28
C LEU A 767 -2.93 14.58 39.76
N ASP A 768 -3.70 15.59 39.37
CA ASP A 768 -4.10 15.72 37.95
C ASP A 768 -2.97 16.31 37.10
N SER A 769 -2.96 15.93 35.80
CA SER A 769 -1.98 16.39 34.82
C SER A 769 -2.35 17.75 34.18
N PHE A 770 -1.36 18.44 33.63
CA PHE A 770 -1.52 19.68 32.90
C PHE A 770 -0.46 19.79 31.78
N PRO A 771 -0.68 20.53 30.66
CA PRO A 771 -1.83 21.38 30.37
C PRO A 771 -3.08 20.63 29.89
N HIS A 772 -3.10 19.30 29.86
CA HIS A 772 -4.25 18.47 29.54
C HIS A 772 -4.67 17.70 30.79
N ASN A 773 -5.84 18.01 31.31
CA ASN A 773 -6.36 17.35 32.52
C ASN A 773 -6.87 15.93 32.26
N GLY A 774 -6.99 15.15 33.31
CA GLY A 774 -7.72 13.90 33.34
C GLY A 774 -9.22 14.10 33.06
N GLY A 775 -9.85 13.07 32.48
CA GLY A 775 -11.31 12.98 32.37
C GLY A 775 -11.81 11.92 33.38
N THR A 776 -12.15 10.73 32.87
CA THR A 776 -12.70 9.59 33.64
C THR A 776 -11.97 9.32 34.94
N MET A 777 -10.62 9.42 34.97
CA MET A 777 -9.84 9.16 36.20
C MET A 777 -10.19 10.08 37.35
N ILE A 778 -10.57 11.35 37.11
CA ILE A 778 -10.99 12.28 38.18
C ILE A 778 -12.34 11.82 38.72
N PHE A 779 -13.29 11.47 37.85
CA PHE A 779 -14.60 10.98 38.27
C PHE A 779 -14.49 9.67 39.11
N ASP A 780 -13.66 8.71 38.61
CA ASP A 780 -13.42 7.45 39.31
C ASP A 780 -12.77 7.69 40.70
N ALA A 781 -11.78 8.59 40.77
CA ALA A 781 -11.14 8.94 42.05
C ALA A 781 -12.12 9.57 43.02
N LEU A 782 -12.91 10.54 42.58
CA LEU A 782 -13.95 11.17 43.44
C LEU A 782 -15.01 10.14 43.92
N TRP A 783 -15.44 9.22 43.01
CA TRP A 783 -16.35 8.16 43.40
C TRP A 783 -15.76 7.21 44.45
N MET A 784 -14.45 7.00 44.42
CA MET A 784 -13.71 6.21 45.40
C MET A 784 -13.27 7.01 46.65
N GLY A 785 -13.74 8.24 46.74
CA GLY A 785 -13.45 9.09 47.91
C GLY A 785 -12.11 9.85 47.82
N VAL A 786 -11.40 9.77 46.73
CA VAL A 786 -10.07 10.40 46.52
C VAL A 786 -10.23 11.80 45.94
N PRO A 787 -9.90 12.90 46.66
CA PRO A 787 -9.93 14.23 46.11
C PRO A 787 -8.84 14.41 45.04
N ALA A 788 -9.15 15.17 44.00
CA ALA A 788 -8.21 15.46 42.90
C ALA A 788 -7.71 16.89 42.96
N LEU A 789 -6.41 17.09 43.10
CA LEU A 789 -5.77 18.39 42.92
C LEU A 789 -5.53 18.64 41.43
N THR A 790 -6.10 19.69 40.89
CA THR A 790 -6.01 20.03 39.46
C THR A 790 -5.49 21.44 39.20
N LEU A 791 -4.93 21.70 38.02
CA LEU A 791 -4.48 23.03 37.60
C LEU A 791 -5.34 23.51 36.43
N ALA A 792 -5.99 24.68 36.61
CA ALA A 792 -6.76 25.30 35.54
C ALA A 792 -5.81 26.02 34.55
N SER A 793 -5.40 25.29 33.51
CA SER A 793 -4.44 25.77 32.53
C SER A 793 -5.12 26.15 31.19
N ARG A 794 -4.54 25.78 30.10
CA ARG A 794 -4.97 26.05 28.72
C ARG A 794 -6.40 25.54 28.41
N PRO A 795 -7.41 26.42 28.19
CA PRO A 795 -8.76 25.99 27.84
C PRO A 795 -8.82 25.38 26.43
N PRO A 796 -9.76 24.43 26.16
CA PRO A 796 -10.68 23.84 27.13
C PRO A 796 -10.08 22.64 27.89
N VAL A 797 -9.14 21.86 27.30
CA VAL A 797 -8.66 20.57 27.84
C VAL A 797 -7.94 20.68 29.19
N GLY A 798 -7.27 21.79 29.44
CA GLY A 798 -6.58 22.07 30.71
C GLY A 798 -7.50 22.59 31.81
N ARG A 799 -8.81 22.49 31.63
CA ARG A 799 -9.81 22.96 32.58
C ARG A 799 -10.92 21.95 32.87
N ILE A 800 -10.76 20.70 32.41
CA ILE A 800 -11.70 19.60 32.70
C ILE A 800 -11.78 19.40 34.22
N GLY A 801 -10.62 19.28 34.88
CA GLY A 801 -10.54 19.14 36.30
C GLY A 801 -11.18 20.34 37.07
N ALA A 802 -10.97 21.57 36.59
CA ALA A 802 -11.57 22.76 37.14
C ALA A 802 -13.11 22.71 37.08
N SER A 803 -13.70 22.25 35.97
CA SER A 803 -15.15 22.05 35.85
C SER A 803 -15.63 21.00 36.86
N VAL A 804 -14.99 19.84 36.90
CA VAL A 804 -15.39 18.74 37.81
C VAL A 804 -15.31 19.19 39.29
N MET A 805 -14.16 19.71 39.70
CA MET A 805 -13.95 20.10 41.10
C MET A 805 -14.86 21.23 41.54
N THR A 806 -15.13 22.21 40.67
CA THR A 806 -16.05 23.32 41.01
C THR A 806 -17.50 22.82 41.13
N ASN A 807 -17.94 21.91 40.26
CA ASN A 807 -19.32 21.38 40.30
C ASN A 807 -19.60 20.52 41.54
N ILE A 808 -18.58 19.96 42.19
CA ILE A 808 -18.74 19.27 43.48
C ILE A 808 -18.46 20.17 44.73
N GLY A 809 -18.30 21.47 44.51
CA GLY A 809 -18.03 22.46 45.55
C GLY A 809 -16.64 22.38 46.18
N LEU A 810 -15.62 21.99 45.36
CA LEU A 810 -14.20 21.89 45.72
C LEU A 810 -13.33 22.82 44.89
N SER A 811 -13.79 24.05 44.63
CA SER A 811 -13.03 25.05 43.84
C SER A 811 -11.66 25.35 44.44
N ASP A 812 -11.50 25.20 45.76
CA ASP A 812 -10.21 25.37 46.46
C ASP A 812 -9.15 24.31 46.03
N TRP A 813 -9.56 23.22 45.45
CA TRP A 813 -8.70 22.18 44.89
C TRP A 813 -8.26 22.47 43.44
N VAL A 814 -8.64 23.64 42.88
CA VAL A 814 -8.22 24.10 41.57
C VAL A 814 -7.11 25.14 41.74
N ALA A 815 -5.94 24.83 41.27
CA ALA A 815 -4.80 25.74 41.23
C ALA A 815 -4.86 26.61 39.96
N LYS A 816 -4.34 27.83 40.02
CA LYS A 816 -4.24 28.77 38.88
C LYS A 816 -2.92 28.69 38.11
N ASP A 817 -1.85 28.25 38.82
CA ASP A 817 -0.50 28.09 38.26
C ASP A 817 0.26 26.94 38.97
N GLU A 818 1.43 26.60 38.47
CA GLU A 818 2.26 25.50 39.00
C GLU A 818 2.74 25.74 40.43
N TYR A 819 2.95 26.99 40.86
CA TYR A 819 3.38 27.31 42.22
C TYR A 819 2.23 27.04 43.19
N GLU A 820 1.02 27.57 42.90
CA GLU A 820 -0.15 27.31 43.72
C GLU A 820 -0.52 25.80 43.74
N TYR A 821 -0.27 25.08 42.66
CA TYR A 821 -0.48 23.63 42.62
C TYR A 821 0.41 22.90 43.66
N VAL A 822 1.68 23.24 43.74
CA VAL A 822 2.62 22.72 44.75
C VAL A 822 2.22 23.13 46.16
N ASP A 823 1.89 24.41 46.39
CA ASP A 823 1.50 24.96 47.68
C ASP A 823 0.22 24.29 48.24
N LYS A 824 -0.78 24.08 47.36
CA LYS A 824 -2.02 23.38 47.74
C LYS A 824 -1.76 21.92 48.07
N ALA A 825 -0.93 21.22 47.26
CA ALA A 825 -0.56 19.82 47.55
C ALA A 825 0.07 19.69 48.93
N GLU A 826 1.00 20.58 49.30
CA GLU A 826 1.65 20.62 50.61
C GLU A 826 0.63 20.92 51.71
N SER A 827 -0.21 21.94 51.52
CA SER A 827 -1.21 22.37 52.51
C SER A 827 -2.24 21.27 52.80
N PHE A 828 -2.78 20.62 51.77
CA PHE A 828 -3.75 19.55 51.94
C PHE A 828 -3.12 18.29 52.56
N ALA A 829 -1.89 17.97 52.18
CA ALA A 829 -1.16 16.82 52.74
C ALA A 829 -0.90 16.95 54.25
N LYS A 830 -0.75 18.18 54.76
CA LYS A 830 -0.55 18.45 56.17
C LYS A 830 -1.84 18.34 57.01
N ASN A 831 -3.04 18.37 56.42
CA ASN A 831 -4.31 18.34 57.12
C ASN A 831 -5.01 16.96 56.95
N VAL A 832 -4.41 15.94 57.56
CA VAL A 832 -4.85 14.52 57.41
C VAL A 832 -6.26 14.31 57.93
N GLU A 833 -6.68 15.00 59.00
CA GLU A 833 -8.04 14.85 59.57
C GLU A 833 -9.10 15.38 58.58
N GLU A 834 -8.85 16.53 57.98
CA GLU A 834 -9.77 17.09 56.98
C GLU A 834 -9.84 16.23 55.72
N LEU A 835 -8.71 15.72 55.27
CA LEU A 835 -8.67 14.76 54.16
C LEU A 835 -9.52 13.52 54.48
N ALA A 836 -9.43 12.97 55.70
CA ALA A 836 -10.20 11.81 56.10
C ALA A 836 -11.71 12.10 56.10
N ARG A 837 -12.10 13.28 56.62
CA ARG A 837 -13.51 13.73 56.57
C ARG A 837 -14.00 13.94 55.12
N LEU A 838 -13.19 14.57 54.29
CA LEU A 838 -13.50 14.81 52.88
C LEU A 838 -13.68 13.47 52.15
N ARG A 839 -12.76 12.51 52.34
CA ARG A 839 -12.80 11.19 51.71
C ARG A 839 -14.09 10.43 52.08
N ALA A 840 -14.45 10.40 53.35
CA ALA A 840 -15.64 9.70 53.84
C ALA A 840 -16.95 10.22 53.21
N ASN A 841 -17.02 11.51 52.90
CA ASN A 841 -18.21 12.18 52.43
C ASN A 841 -18.20 12.41 50.88
N MET A 842 -17.12 12.08 50.17
CA MET A 842 -16.93 12.46 48.80
C MET A 842 -17.96 11.85 47.84
N ARG A 843 -18.26 10.54 48.01
CA ARG A 843 -19.24 9.85 47.15
C ARG A 843 -20.64 10.46 47.27
N GLU A 844 -21.07 10.79 48.48
CA GLU A 844 -22.37 11.44 48.70
C GLU A 844 -22.40 12.88 48.18
N ARG A 845 -21.28 13.62 48.32
CA ARG A 845 -21.11 14.94 47.72
C ARG A 845 -21.21 14.87 46.18
N MET A 846 -20.59 13.86 45.57
CA MET A 846 -20.66 13.65 44.13
C MET A 846 -22.10 13.33 43.71
N LYS A 847 -22.80 12.41 44.40
CA LYS A 847 -24.21 12.10 44.11
C LYS A 847 -25.14 13.30 44.17
N ALA A 848 -24.88 14.24 45.09
CA ALA A 848 -25.67 15.46 45.26
C ALA A 848 -25.29 16.59 44.27
N SER A 849 -24.27 16.40 43.46
CA SER A 849 -23.73 17.42 42.53
C SER A 849 -24.39 17.38 41.16
N PRO A 850 -24.25 18.46 40.34
CA PRO A 850 -24.64 18.44 38.94
C PRO A 850 -23.99 17.35 38.08
N LEU A 851 -22.88 16.76 38.54
CA LEU A 851 -22.16 15.71 37.79
C LEU A 851 -22.92 14.39 37.77
N MET A 852 -23.95 14.21 38.60
CA MET A 852 -24.78 13.01 38.66
C MET A 852 -26.27 13.29 38.34
N ASP A 853 -26.64 14.56 38.01
CA ASP A 853 -27.99 14.93 37.61
C ASP A 853 -28.24 14.63 36.13
N GLU A 854 -28.40 13.35 35.79
CA GLU A 854 -28.59 12.88 34.44
C GLU A 854 -29.79 13.53 33.73
N ALA A 855 -30.94 13.58 34.43
CA ALA A 855 -32.17 14.16 33.88
C ALA A 855 -32.06 15.69 33.69
N GLY A 856 -31.38 16.39 34.60
CA GLY A 856 -31.09 17.82 34.47
C GLY A 856 -30.18 18.10 33.30
N PHE A 857 -29.15 17.31 33.14
CA PHE A 857 -28.22 17.40 32.03
C PHE A 857 -28.90 17.17 30.68
N ALA A 858 -29.72 16.12 30.53
CA ALA A 858 -30.48 15.86 29.32
C ALA A 858 -31.38 17.07 28.92
N ARG A 859 -32.07 17.67 29.92
CA ARG A 859 -32.87 18.89 29.68
C ARG A 859 -32.03 20.08 29.23
N ASP A 860 -30.81 20.27 29.77
CA ASP A 860 -29.89 21.34 29.39
C ASP A 860 -29.43 21.17 27.94
N VAL A 861 -29.05 19.92 27.52
CA VAL A 861 -28.65 19.57 26.14
C VAL A 861 -29.84 19.75 25.20
N GLU A 862 -31.03 19.27 25.53
CA GLU A 862 -32.24 19.38 24.72
C GLU A 862 -32.68 20.85 24.57
N SER A 863 -32.52 21.67 25.60
CA SER A 863 -32.75 23.10 25.47
C SER A 863 -31.77 23.73 24.48
N ALA A 864 -30.50 23.39 24.57
CA ALA A 864 -29.50 23.86 23.60
C ALA A 864 -29.82 23.41 22.16
N PHE A 865 -30.28 22.16 21.97
CA PHE A 865 -30.69 21.68 20.63
C PHE A 865 -31.86 22.47 20.06
N LYS A 866 -32.85 22.81 20.91
CA LYS A 866 -34.00 23.63 20.49
C LYS A 866 -33.58 25.06 20.15
N ASP A 867 -32.69 25.66 20.96
CA ASP A 867 -32.21 27.01 20.70
C ASP A 867 -31.44 27.07 19.39
N MET A 868 -30.59 26.07 19.11
CA MET A 868 -29.89 25.95 17.82
C MET A 868 -30.89 25.79 16.66
N TRP A 869 -31.93 24.93 16.84
CA TRP A 869 -32.97 24.71 15.84
C TRP A 869 -33.76 25.98 15.55
N HIS A 870 -34.23 26.70 16.58
CA HIS A 870 -34.95 27.96 16.45
C HIS A 870 -34.11 29.03 15.73
N ARG A 871 -32.84 29.12 16.05
CA ARG A 871 -31.90 30.03 15.37
C ARG A 871 -31.76 29.68 13.89
N TRP A 872 -31.62 28.40 13.57
CA TRP A 872 -31.54 27.94 12.19
C TRP A 872 -32.84 28.21 11.41
N CYS A 873 -34.01 27.91 11.99
CA CYS A 873 -35.33 28.23 11.38
C CYS A 873 -35.56 29.70 11.12
N SER A 874 -35.05 30.58 11.98
CA SER A 874 -35.16 32.03 11.83
C SER A 874 -34.15 32.62 10.83
N GLY A 875 -33.25 31.83 10.29
CA GLY A 875 -32.17 32.30 9.40
C GLY A 875 -31.12 33.14 10.11
N ALA A 876 -31.02 33.04 11.45
CA ALA A 876 -30.01 33.74 12.23
C ALA A 876 -28.61 33.25 11.84
N LYS A 877 -27.75 34.19 11.43
CA LYS A 877 -26.35 33.85 11.13
C LYS A 877 -25.63 33.49 12.39
N LEU A 878 -24.80 32.44 12.30
CA LEU A 878 -23.84 32.10 13.36
C LEU A 878 -22.91 33.29 13.61
N SER A 879 -22.62 33.57 14.86
CA SER A 879 -21.72 34.65 15.24
C SER A 879 -20.24 34.25 15.02
N TYR A 880 -19.90 33.85 13.77
CA TYR A 880 -18.52 33.59 13.41
C TYR A 880 -17.69 34.86 13.50
N LYS A 881 -16.67 34.83 14.26
CA LYS A 881 -15.57 35.80 14.13
C LYS A 881 -14.72 35.40 12.90
N VAL A 882 -15.23 35.68 11.69
CA VAL A 882 -14.53 35.50 10.42
C VAL A 882 -13.19 36.26 10.39
N ASN A 883 -13.02 37.27 11.24
CA ASN A 883 -11.82 38.11 11.31
C ASN A 883 -10.57 37.40 11.84
N ASP A 884 -10.69 36.27 12.56
CA ASP A 884 -9.52 35.53 13.07
C ASP A 884 -8.93 34.56 12.04
N PHE A 885 -9.71 34.10 11.04
CA PHE A 885 -9.20 33.23 9.97
C PHE A 885 -8.17 33.94 9.07
N ASP A 886 -8.38 35.24 8.77
CA ASP A 886 -7.43 36.03 7.96
C ASP A 886 -6.22 36.50 8.78
N ALA A 887 -6.38 36.67 10.10
CA ALA A 887 -5.26 36.90 11.01
C ALA A 887 -4.35 35.65 11.17
N ILE A 888 -4.93 34.45 11.15
CA ILE A 888 -4.18 33.20 11.23
C ILE A 888 -3.46 32.93 9.91
N LYS A 889 -4.04 33.24 8.74
CA LYS A 889 -3.37 33.17 7.43
C LYS A 889 -2.13 34.07 7.31
N LYS A 890 -2.04 35.14 8.07
CA LYS A 890 -0.90 36.07 8.07
C LYS A 890 0.26 35.63 8.97
N LEU A 891 0.15 34.46 9.66
CA LEU A 891 1.19 33.88 10.51
C LEU A 891 2.00 32.78 9.82
N ASN A 892 1.71 32.48 8.57
CA ASN A 892 2.53 31.73 7.63
C ASN A 892 3.21 32.72 6.67
#